data_f9179a3e58b40d9d7cf2fc77c4c0bce0
#
_entry.id   f9179a3e58b40d9d7cf2fc77c4c0bce0
#
_cell.length_a   1.000
_cell.length_b   1.000
_cell.length_c   1.000
_cell.angle_alpha   90.00
_cell.angle_beta   90.00
_cell.angle_gamma   90.00
#
_symmetry.space_group_name_H-M   'P 1'
#
loop_
_entity.id
_entity.type
_entity.pdbx_description
1 polymer ?
#
loop_
_entity_poly.entity_id
_entity_poly.type
_entity_poly.pdbx_seq_one_letter_code
_entity_poly.pdbx_strand_id
1 'polypeptide(L)'
;MAYLEFKKEELVNLEYSLEREILLTNRAGGYVNTTIVGCNTRKYHGLLVVPIKNFGGEKHILLSTLHETLIQHGQCFNLGITSYGDVYEPRGHKYIIDFEMDYASTVVYRVGGMKFEKTIMFVRDSEEVLVKYTLLDAHSPTTLRIKPFLAYRNIHSLTKANTNANTRYAAVDNGVAFNMYSGFPSLHLQLNKKNEWVGSPDWYKNVVYKEESRRGFASSEDLFVPGYFEVPIKKGESIILSASTSLCQSKSLKSRFEKEVAKRDNLRNSYDACLKLAADQFVTKIDNEYSICSGYSWDYENLRDSFNALAGLTLYNNGDAERFERIINSIYKQHKDEILYGENAPDVALWYARAISQYMSFGATKENLWKKFGKVLTDIMNSYVKGYRNSIWLHENGLLWAQKDGVALSWMNTYVSGLPVCNRYGYQVEVNALWYNALCLIRDLAAANNKPKVAVEAEIIIKKLDENFSKVFWYDQKEYLADFVNDRGQNVYVRPNQLIAVSLPYSPRAEEQKMGVLKVVKKELLTVRGVRTLAPKNPLYKGVYEGDQNSRDIAHYNGCTFPWLLGPYVEAHLILGAKGFAKQAKELLNAFEEDINVHGIGSIAEIYDGDPSHKPHGCISSACSVAEVLRAKYLLNRIKK
;
A
#
# COMPACT_ATOMS: atom_id res chain seq x y z
N MET A 1 10.59 24.44 -8.91
CA MET A 1 11.07 23.06 -9.17
C MET A 1 10.10 22.13 -8.46
N ALA A 2 9.69 21.07 -9.12
CA ALA A 2 8.91 20.02 -8.48
C ALA A 2 9.77 19.33 -7.41
N TYR A 3 9.16 18.86 -6.33
CA TYR A 3 9.88 18.20 -5.24
C TYR A 3 10.34 16.79 -5.63
N LEU A 4 9.56 16.09 -6.46
CA LEU A 4 9.90 14.80 -7.05
C LEU A 4 10.26 15.01 -8.52
N GLU A 5 11.53 15.22 -8.80
CA GLU A 5 12.07 15.57 -10.11
C GLU A 5 13.33 14.75 -10.39
N PHE A 6 13.45 14.23 -11.63
CA PHE A 6 14.61 13.50 -12.11
C PHE A 6 15.08 14.12 -13.43
N LYS A 7 16.38 14.34 -13.55
CA LYS A 7 16.99 14.99 -14.73
C LYS A 7 17.64 13.97 -15.66
N LYS A 8 18.01 14.43 -16.84
CA LYS A 8 18.58 13.59 -17.90
C LYS A 8 19.75 12.72 -17.42
N GLU A 9 20.59 13.26 -16.55
CA GLU A 9 21.79 12.59 -16.05
C GLU A 9 21.46 11.30 -15.29
N GLU A 10 20.32 11.29 -14.60
CA GLU A 10 19.79 10.14 -13.87
C GLU A 10 18.97 9.22 -14.79
N LEU A 11 18.09 9.83 -15.61
CA LEU A 11 17.13 9.12 -16.45
C LEU A 11 17.76 8.32 -17.60
N VAL A 12 18.97 8.69 -18.03
CA VAL A 12 19.73 7.96 -19.05
C VAL A 12 20.24 6.61 -18.54
N ASN A 13 20.44 6.48 -17.24
CA ASN A 13 20.74 5.20 -16.60
C ASN A 13 19.45 4.39 -16.50
N LEU A 14 19.32 3.41 -17.39
CA LEU A 14 18.09 2.61 -17.48
C LEU A 14 17.83 1.77 -16.23
N GLU A 15 18.85 1.18 -15.62
CA GLU A 15 18.72 0.39 -14.40
C GLU A 15 18.18 1.25 -13.25
N TYR A 16 18.78 2.42 -13.04
CA TYR A 16 18.30 3.43 -12.10
C TYR A 16 16.82 3.78 -12.32
N SER A 17 16.43 3.99 -13.58
CA SER A 17 15.07 4.41 -13.93
C SER A 17 14.04 3.28 -13.80
N LEU A 18 14.44 2.03 -14.04
CA LEU A 18 13.56 0.86 -13.91
C LEU A 18 13.23 0.47 -12.46
N GLU A 19 14.07 0.86 -11.51
CA GLU A 19 13.82 0.63 -10.08
C GLU A 19 12.82 1.63 -9.48
N ARG A 20 12.48 2.71 -10.19
CA ARG A 20 11.61 3.79 -9.75
C ARG A 20 10.21 3.68 -10.34
N GLU A 21 9.25 3.38 -9.48
CA GLU A 21 7.87 3.12 -9.89
C GLU A 21 6.94 4.27 -9.47
N ILE A 22 6.04 4.66 -10.38
CA ILE A 22 5.01 5.66 -10.12
C ILE A 22 3.68 4.98 -9.79
N LEU A 23 2.90 5.59 -8.92
CA LEU A 23 1.56 5.16 -8.57
C LEU A 23 0.59 6.33 -8.62
N LEU A 24 -0.47 6.22 -9.43
CA LEU A 24 -1.62 7.12 -9.41
C LEU A 24 -2.88 6.28 -9.15
N THR A 25 -3.78 6.76 -8.30
CA THR A 25 -5.04 6.06 -8.01
C THR A 25 -6.25 6.93 -8.31
N ASN A 26 -7.38 6.28 -8.63
CA ASN A 26 -8.66 6.96 -8.80
C ASN A 26 -9.50 6.99 -7.53
N ARG A 27 -9.05 6.40 -6.42
CA ARG A 27 -9.80 6.20 -5.17
C ARG A 27 -11.06 5.34 -5.29
N ALA A 28 -11.29 4.72 -6.45
CA ALA A 28 -12.35 3.77 -6.72
C ALA A 28 -11.80 2.36 -7.02
N GLY A 29 -10.65 2.02 -6.42
CA GLY A 29 -9.99 0.72 -6.55
C GLY A 29 -9.09 0.58 -7.78
N GLY A 30 -9.10 1.52 -8.73
CA GLY A 30 -8.23 1.50 -9.91
C GLY A 30 -6.89 2.19 -9.66
N TYR A 31 -5.88 1.84 -10.47
CA TYR A 31 -4.57 2.48 -10.43
C TYR A 31 -3.87 2.55 -11.79
N VAL A 32 -2.92 3.48 -11.90
CA VAL A 32 -1.82 3.50 -12.88
C VAL A 32 -0.56 3.14 -12.13
N ASN A 33 0.20 2.18 -12.63
CA ASN A 33 1.52 1.86 -12.12
C ASN A 33 2.46 1.50 -13.27
N THR A 34 3.61 2.12 -13.31
CA THR A 34 4.69 1.88 -14.28
C THR A 34 6.00 2.50 -13.74
N THR A 35 7.10 2.40 -14.47
CA THR A 35 8.34 3.09 -14.09
C THR A 35 8.37 4.55 -14.57
N ILE A 36 9.29 5.36 -14.04
CA ILE A 36 9.46 6.76 -14.44
C ILE A 36 9.82 6.94 -15.93
N VAL A 37 10.31 5.88 -16.60
CA VAL A 37 10.56 5.86 -18.05
C VAL A 37 9.46 5.18 -18.84
N GLY A 38 8.38 4.71 -18.18
CA GLY A 38 7.22 4.08 -18.84
C GLY A 38 7.46 2.64 -19.30
N CYS A 39 8.52 1.97 -18.83
CA CYS A 39 8.76 0.55 -19.07
C CYS A 39 8.14 -0.30 -17.97
N ASN A 40 7.25 -1.20 -18.31
CA ASN A 40 6.64 -2.10 -17.34
C ASN A 40 7.63 -3.21 -16.93
N THR A 41 7.96 -3.27 -15.63
CA THR A 41 8.89 -4.26 -15.05
C THR A 41 8.17 -5.34 -14.24
N ARG A 42 6.90 -5.14 -13.92
CA ARG A 42 6.05 -6.07 -13.17
C ARG A 42 4.80 -6.43 -13.95
N LYS A 43 4.29 -7.66 -13.77
CA LYS A 43 2.99 -8.07 -14.33
C LYS A 43 1.81 -7.22 -13.81
N TYR A 44 1.99 -6.52 -12.71
CA TYR A 44 1.01 -5.62 -12.08
C TYR A 44 0.97 -4.21 -12.70
N HIS A 45 1.96 -3.86 -13.52
CA HIS A 45 2.03 -2.57 -14.18
C HIS A 45 0.98 -2.44 -15.29
N GLY A 46 0.38 -1.26 -15.36
CA GLY A 46 -0.60 -0.90 -16.37
C GLY A 46 -1.01 0.56 -16.29
N LEU A 47 -1.46 1.12 -17.41
CA LEU A 47 -1.98 2.49 -17.49
C LEU A 47 -3.48 2.57 -17.14
N LEU A 48 -4.24 1.48 -17.32
CA LEU A 48 -5.62 1.41 -16.84
C LEU A 48 -5.83 0.04 -16.19
N VAL A 49 -5.75 0.04 -14.87
CA VAL A 49 -6.03 -1.12 -14.02
C VAL A 49 -7.26 -0.81 -13.18
N VAL A 50 -8.31 -1.62 -13.32
CA VAL A 50 -9.61 -1.37 -12.68
C VAL A 50 -10.21 -2.63 -12.07
N PRO A 51 -10.99 -2.51 -10.98
CA PRO A 51 -11.79 -3.61 -10.46
C PRO A 51 -12.94 -3.92 -11.42
N ILE A 52 -13.19 -5.19 -11.72
CA ILE A 52 -14.28 -5.59 -12.61
C ILE A 52 -15.36 -6.34 -11.84
N LYS A 53 -16.57 -5.78 -11.75
CA LYS A 53 -17.69 -6.36 -10.99
C LYS A 53 -18.04 -7.78 -11.42
N ASN A 54 -18.04 -8.06 -12.73
CA ASN A 54 -18.33 -9.39 -13.26
C ASN A 54 -17.32 -10.48 -12.83
N PHE A 55 -16.17 -10.06 -12.33
CA PHE A 55 -15.12 -10.95 -11.82
C PHE A 55 -14.90 -10.73 -10.31
N GLY A 56 -15.98 -10.51 -9.56
CA GLY A 56 -15.92 -10.39 -8.10
C GLY A 56 -15.23 -9.14 -7.59
N GLY A 57 -15.04 -8.11 -8.42
CA GLY A 57 -14.31 -6.90 -8.04
C GLY A 57 -12.78 -7.03 -8.11
N GLU A 58 -12.27 -8.16 -8.61
CA GLU A 58 -10.82 -8.34 -8.82
C GLU A 58 -10.28 -7.34 -9.84
N LYS A 59 -9.03 -6.92 -9.62
CA LYS A 59 -8.36 -5.93 -10.47
C LYS A 59 -7.85 -6.56 -11.77
N HIS A 60 -8.11 -5.89 -12.88
CA HIS A 60 -7.72 -6.32 -14.22
C HIS A 60 -7.04 -5.18 -14.98
N ILE A 61 -6.03 -5.52 -15.77
CA ILE A 61 -5.35 -4.57 -16.65
C ILE A 61 -6.07 -4.59 -18.00
N LEU A 62 -6.65 -3.47 -18.41
CA LEU A 62 -7.21 -3.29 -19.74
C LEU A 62 -6.16 -2.71 -20.69
N LEU A 63 -5.54 -1.59 -20.31
CA LEU A 63 -4.48 -0.92 -21.05
C LEU A 63 -3.15 -1.09 -20.32
N SER A 64 -2.20 -1.82 -20.93
CA SER A 64 -0.88 -2.05 -20.35
C SER A 64 0.02 -0.82 -20.50
N THR A 65 0.19 -0.33 -21.75
CA THR A 65 1.03 0.84 -22.03
C THR A 65 0.59 1.52 -23.32
N LEU A 66 1.14 2.72 -23.57
CA LEU A 66 1.04 3.46 -24.81
C LEU A 66 2.44 3.71 -25.35
N HIS A 67 2.66 3.40 -26.63
CA HIS A 67 3.89 3.80 -27.33
C HIS A 67 3.59 4.95 -28.26
N GLU A 68 4.27 6.05 -28.05
CA GLU A 68 4.21 7.25 -28.87
C GLU A 68 5.35 7.28 -29.88
N THR A 69 5.06 7.79 -31.08
CA THR A 69 6.06 8.06 -32.12
C THR A 69 5.82 9.46 -32.67
N LEU A 70 6.87 10.29 -32.69
CA LEU A 70 6.84 11.56 -33.38
C LEU A 70 7.38 11.37 -34.82
N ILE A 71 6.63 11.86 -35.81
CA ILE A 71 6.96 11.72 -37.22
C ILE A 71 7.18 13.12 -37.78
N GLN A 72 8.36 13.35 -38.33
CA GLN A 72 8.75 14.60 -38.99
C GLN A 72 9.64 14.32 -40.20
N HIS A 73 9.34 14.89 -41.34
CA HIS A 73 10.08 14.67 -42.60
C HIS A 73 10.25 13.18 -42.98
N GLY A 74 9.26 12.35 -42.69
CA GLY A 74 9.30 10.90 -42.92
C GLY A 74 10.15 10.10 -41.90
N GLN A 75 10.83 10.78 -40.98
CA GLN A 75 11.57 10.13 -39.89
C GLN A 75 10.66 9.83 -38.71
N CYS A 76 10.78 8.61 -38.15
CA CYS A 76 10.01 8.12 -37.02
C CYS A 76 10.87 8.07 -35.75
N PHE A 77 10.48 8.82 -34.72
CA PHE A 77 11.14 8.84 -33.42
C PHE A 77 10.26 8.14 -32.39
N ASN A 78 10.60 6.89 -32.08
CA ASN A 78 9.84 6.07 -31.13
C ASN A 78 10.20 6.43 -29.67
N LEU A 79 9.22 6.87 -28.89
CA LEU A 79 9.39 7.31 -27.50
C LEU A 79 9.10 6.20 -26.47
N GLY A 80 8.48 5.09 -26.88
CA GLY A 80 8.18 3.96 -26.01
C GLY A 80 9.42 3.15 -25.61
N ILE A 81 9.23 2.26 -24.62
CA ILE A 81 10.24 1.28 -24.20
C ILE A 81 9.54 0.01 -23.71
N THR A 82 10.01 -1.15 -24.18
CA THR A 82 9.53 -2.48 -23.76
C THR A 82 10.72 -3.41 -23.59
N SER A 83 10.69 -4.24 -22.55
CA SER A 83 11.69 -5.28 -22.31
C SER A 83 11.31 -6.58 -23.03
N TYR A 84 12.27 -7.19 -23.70
CA TYR A 84 12.21 -8.53 -24.28
C TYR A 84 13.33 -9.41 -23.69
N GLY A 85 13.45 -9.41 -22.37
CA GLY A 85 14.53 -10.03 -21.63
C GLY A 85 15.73 -9.09 -21.50
N ASP A 86 16.84 -9.39 -22.15
CA ASP A 86 18.05 -8.56 -22.12
C ASP A 86 18.03 -7.41 -23.14
N VAL A 87 17.03 -7.41 -24.01
CA VAL A 87 16.87 -6.39 -25.06
C VAL A 87 15.70 -5.47 -24.72
N TYR A 88 15.90 -4.17 -24.93
CA TYR A 88 14.86 -3.15 -24.84
C TYR A 88 14.61 -2.55 -26.23
N GLU A 89 13.34 -2.61 -26.69
CA GLU A 89 12.96 -2.08 -28.01
C GLU A 89 11.51 -1.56 -27.98
N PRO A 90 11.25 -0.32 -28.44
CA PRO A 90 12.25 0.71 -28.77
C PRO A 90 12.97 1.22 -27.52
N ARG A 91 13.94 2.16 -27.70
CA ARG A 91 14.75 2.71 -26.61
C ARG A 91 14.44 4.19 -26.35
N GLY A 92 13.15 4.52 -26.24
CA GLY A 92 12.67 5.90 -26.09
C GLY A 92 13.16 6.64 -24.85
N HIS A 93 13.55 5.91 -23.80
CA HIS A 93 14.14 6.50 -22.59
C HIS A 93 15.36 7.39 -22.87
N LYS A 94 16.11 7.13 -23.94
CA LYS A 94 17.28 7.95 -24.32
C LYS A 94 16.91 9.38 -24.71
N TYR A 95 15.66 9.63 -25.07
CA TYR A 95 15.15 10.95 -25.43
C TYR A 95 14.58 11.73 -24.25
N ILE A 96 14.41 11.08 -23.10
CA ILE A 96 13.88 11.72 -21.89
C ILE A 96 14.94 12.70 -21.35
N ILE A 97 14.51 13.93 -21.07
CA ILE A 97 15.36 14.97 -20.49
C ILE A 97 14.88 15.40 -19.12
N ASP A 98 13.62 15.13 -18.79
CA ASP A 98 13.01 15.54 -17.54
C ASP A 98 11.85 14.64 -17.17
N PHE A 99 11.71 14.33 -15.89
CA PHE A 99 10.56 13.67 -15.28
C PHE A 99 10.19 14.41 -14.00
N GLU A 100 8.92 14.68 -13.82
CA GLU A 100 8.39 15.21 -12.57
C GLU A 100 7.09 14.50 -12.17
N MET A 101 6.85 14.39 -10.86
CA MET A 101 5.63 13.86 -10.30
C MET A 101 5.06 14.80 -9.25
N ASP A 102 3.92 15.37 -9.58
CA ASP A 102 3.15 16.19 -8.65
C ASP A 102 1.72 15.62 -8.50
N TYR A 103 0.69 16.28 -9.03
CA TYR A 103 -0.67 15.72 -9.11
C TYR A 103 -0.82 14.67 -10.23
N ALA A 104 0.11 14.66 -11.17
CA ALA A 104 0.23 13.79 -12.32
C ALA A 104 1.69 13.41 -12.52
N SER A 105 1.98 12.45 -13.37
CA SER A 105 3.35 12.19 -13.83
C SER A 105 3.58 12.87 -15.17
N THR A 106 4.65 13.62 -15.29
CA THR A 106 5.02 14.36 -16.50
C THR A 106 6.42 13.97 -16.96
N VAL A 107 6.54 13.61 -18.23
CA VAL A 107 7.82 13.26 -18.91
C VAL A 107 8.05 14.23 -20.05
N VAL A 108 9.26 14.75 -20.17
CA VAL A 108 9.67 15.62 -21.28
C VAL A 108 10.74 14.93 -22.12
N TYR A 109 10.49 14.86 -23.42
CA TYR A 109 11.39 14.28 -24.41
C TYR A 109 12.04 15.37 -25.26
N ARG A 110 13.29 15.12 -25.69
CA ARG A 110 13.98 15.93 -26.72
C ARG A 110 14.53 15.03 -27.77
N VAL A 111 14.04 15.15 -28.99
CA VAL A 111 14.43 14.31 -30.14
C VAL A 111 14.17 15.02 -31.47
N GLY A 112 15.08 14.87 -32.44
CA GLY A 112 14.92 15.41 -33.81
C GLY A 112 14.67 16.92 -33.87
N GLY A 113 15.20 17.70 -32.91
CA GLY A 113 14.93 19.15 -32.81
C GLY A 113 13.59 19.50 -32.15
N MET A 114 12.80 18.50 -31.75
CA MET A 114 11.52 18.70 -31.07
C MET A 114 11.69 18.60 -29.56
N LYS A 115 10.82 19.33 -28.80
CA LYS A 115 10.60 19.15 -27.37
C LYS A 115 9.14 18.77 -27.14
N PHE A 116 8.91 17.62 -26.54
CA PHE A 116 7.58 17.01 -26.40
C PHE A 116 7.32 16.58 -24.95
N GLU A 117 6.12 16.86 -24.47
CA GLU A 117 5.69 16.57 -23.10
C GLU A 117 4.54 15.56 -23.11
N LYS A 118 4.60 14.58 -22.21
CA LYS A 118 3.54 13.62 -21.91
C LYS A 118 3.17 13.70 -20.42
N THR A 119 1.92 14.03 -20.12
CA THR A 119 1.38 14.07 -18.75
C THR A 119 0.30 13.02 -18.59
N ILE A 120 0.43 12.15 -17.59
CA ILE A 120 -0.55 11.09 -17.26
C ILE A 120 -1.26 11.45 -15.97
N MET A 121 -2.59 11.42 -15.98
CA MET A 121 -3.45 11.70 -14.84
C MET A 121 -4.57 10.67 -14.75
N PHE A 122 -4.79 10.07 -13.57
CA PHE A 122 -5.96 9.25 -13.31
C PHE A 122 -7.09 10.13 -12.74
N VAL A 123 -8.25 10.07 -13.38
CA VAL A 123 -9.42 10.86 -12.98
C VAL A 123 -9.99 10.31 -11.67
N ARG A 124 -10.25 11.17 -10.69
CA ARG A 124 -10.83 10.76 -9.41
C ARG A 124 -12.24 10.21 -9.58
N ASP A 125 -12.54 9.14 -8.83
CA ASP A 125 -13.85 8.48 -8.78
C ASP A 125 -14.36 8.00 -10.16
N SER A 126 -13.44 7.76 -11.11
CA SER A 126 -13.75 7.31 -12.47
C SER A 126 -12.69 6.33 -12.97
N GLU A 127 -13.10 5.37 -13.78
CA GLU A 127 -12.20 4.44 -14.47
C GLU A 127 -11.69 5.06 -15.77
N GLU A 128 -11.03 6.22 -15.67
CA GLU A 128 -10.54 7.00 -16.80
C GLU A 128 -9.13 7.54 -16.54
N VAL A 129 -8.22 7.25 -17.44
CA VAL A 129 -6.90 7.87 -17.51
C VAL A 129 -6.90 8.90 -18.64
N LEU A 130 -6.49 10.12 -18.31
CA LEU A 130 -6.25 11.19 -19.28
C LEU A 130 -4.75 11.31 -19.53
N VAL A 131 -4.34 11.25 -20.79
CA VAL A 131 -2.96 11.47 -21.22
C VAL A 131 -2.92 12.72 -22.09
N LYS A 132 -2.25 13.76 -21.60
CA LYS A 132 -2.04 15.01 -22.34
C LYS A 132 -0.68 14.98 -23.01
N TYR A 133 -0.66 15.24 -24.30
CA TYR A 133 0.53 15.37 -25.14
C TYR A 133 0.66 16.80 -25.60
N THR A 134 1.81 17.44 -25.35
CA THR A 134 2.07 18.84 -25.74
C THR A 134 3.35 18.91 -26.56
N LEU A 135 3.28 19.44 -27.78
CA LEU A 135 4.47 19.74 -28.58
C LEU A 135 5.01 21.11 -28.16
N LEU A 136 5.94 21.12 -27.22
CA LEU A 136 6.50 22.34 -26.63
C LEU A 136 7.34 23.14 -27.65
N ASP A 137 8.11 22.43 -28.50
CA ASP A 137 8.91 23.04 -29.54
C ASP A 137 9.05 22.12 -30.77
N ALA A 138 8.95 22.71 -31.94
CA ALA A 138 9.19 22.06 -33.24
C ALA A 138 9.37 23.12 -34.32
N HIS A 139 10.15 22.80 -35.33
CA HIS A 139 10.45 23.69 -36.48
C HIS A 139 9.75 23.27 -37.79
N SER A 140 9.09 22.11 -37.79
CA SER A 140 8.44 21.54 -38.96
C SER A 140 7.13 20.85 -38.62
N PRO A 141 6.22 20.61 -39.57
CA PRO A 141 5.01 19.83 -39.37
C PRO A 141 5.30 18.48 -38.72
N THR A 142 4.59 18.16 -37.68
CA THR A 142 4.78 16.97 -36.85
C THR A 142 3.48 16.18 -36.74
N THR A 143 3.57 14.87 -36.86
CA THR A 143 2.49 13.94 -36.59
C THR A 143 2.81 13.13 -35.34
N LEU A 144 1.85 13.04 -34.42
CA LEU A 144 1.88 12.15 -33.26
C LEU A 144 1.17 10.84 -33.63
N ARG A 145 1.89 9.72 -33.53
CA ARG A 145 1.30 8.38 -33.60
C ARG A 145 1.20 7.80 -32.19
N ILE A 146 0.05 7.24 -31.82
CA ILE A 146 -0.18 6.64 -30.50
C ILE A 146 -0.62 5.18 -30.71
N LYS A 147 0.15 4.24 -30.18
CA LYS A 147 -0.06 2.80 -30.28
C LYS A 147 -0.43 2.22 -28.93
N PRO A 148 -1.68 1.77 -28.70
CA PRO A 148 -2.10 1.14 -27.45
C PRO A 148 -1.71 -0.34 -27.39
N PHE A 149 -1.26 -0.80 -26.21
CA PHE A 149 -0.97 -2.19 -25.90
C PHE A 149 -2.00 -2.69 -24.89
N LEU A 150 -2.84 -3.64 -25.29
CA LEU A 150 -3.95 -4.16 -24.52
C LEU A 150 -3.56 -5.48 -23.85
N ALA A 151 -3.96 -5.65 -22.58
CA ALA A 151 -3.70 -6.87 -21.81
C ALA A 151 -4.96 -7.68 -21.54
N TYR A 152 -6.06 -7.04 -21.11
CA TYR A 152 -7.35 -7.65 -20.79
C TYR A 152 -7.23 -8.91 -19.93
N ARG A 153 -6.59 -8.78 -18.77
CA ARG A 153 -6.32 -9.89 -17.85
C ARG A 153 -6.35 -9.47 -16.38
N ASN A 154 -6.52 -10.46 -15.53
CA ASN A 154 -6.30 -10.30 -14.08
C ASN A 154 -4.85 -9.89 -13.80
N ILE A 155 -4.61 -9.06 -12.78
CA ILE A 155 -3.26 -8.58 -12.42
C ILE A 155 -2.30 -9.70 -11.99
N HIS A 156 -2.81 -10.83 -11.53
CA HIS A 156 -1.99 -11.97 -11.08
C HIS A 156 -1.63 -12.96 -12.20
N SER A 157 -2.33 -12.91 -13.34
CA SER A 157 -2.10 -13.78 -14.50
C SER A 157 -1.30 -13.09 -15.60
N LEU A 158 -0.81 -13.86 -16.55
CA LEU A 158 -0.18 -13.42 -17.78
C LEU A 158 -0.91 -14.02 -18.98
N THR A 159 -1.03 -13.28 -20.06
CA THR A 159 -1.74 -13.71 -21.28
C THR A 159 -0.76 -14.03 -22.40
N LYS A 160 -1.10 -15.03 -23.20
CA LYS A 160 -0.41 -15.34 -24.46
C LYS A 160 -1.36 -15.10 -25.64
N ALA A 161 -0.77 -14.85 -26.82
CA ALA A 161 -1.53 -14.71 -28.05
C ALA A 161 -2.48 -15.91 -28.23
N ASN A 162 -3.75 -15.64 -28.49
CA ASN A 162 -4.77 -16.68 -28.59
C ASN A 162 -5.88 -16.31 -29.59
N THR A 163 -6.62 -17.30 -30.05
CA THR A 163 -7.69 -17.14 -31.04
C THR A 163 -9.04 -16.75 -30.43
N ASN A 164 -9.17 -16.74 -29.09
CA ASN A 164 -10.41 -16.37 -28.40
C ASN A 164 -10.55 -14.84 -28.29
N ALA A 165 -9.46 -14.11 -28.50
CA ALA A 165 -9.47 -12.65 -28.46
C ALA A 165 -10.29 -12.07 -29.60
N ASN A 166 -11.29 -11.25 -29.28
CA ASN A 166 -11.95 -10.43 -30.28
C ASN A 166 -11.04 -9.27 -30.69
N THR A 167 -10.54 -9.32 -31.90
CA THR A 167 -9.60 -8.34 -32.46
C THR A 167 -10.28 -7.16 -33.16
N ARG A 168 -11.62 -7.14 -33.20
CA ARG A 168 -12.41 -6.08 -33.86
C ARG A 168 -12.51 -4.86 -32.95
N TYR A 169 -12.64 -3.70 -33.57
CA TYR A 169 -12.95 -2.46 -32.89
C TYR A 169 -14.29 -1.88 -33.36
N ALA A 170 -14.91 -1.08 -32.52
CA ALA A 170 -16.02 -0.22 -32.88
C ALA A 170 -15.55 1.23 -32.99
N ALA A 171 -15.94 1.94 -34.05
CA ALA A 171 -15.68 3.37 -34.17
C ALA A 171 -16.58 4.14 -33.19
N VAL A 172 -15.98 5.10 -32.48
CA VAL A 172 -16.69 6.03 -31.57
C VAL A 172 -16.29 7.48 -31.89
N ASP A 173 -16.88 8.46 -31.19
CA ASP A 173 -16.57 9.87 -31.40
C ASP A 173 -15.08 10.16 -31.19
N ASN A 174 -14.38 10.53 -32.27
CA ASN A 174 -12.93 10.75 -32.31
C ASN A 174 -12.10 9.62 -31.68
N GLY A 175 -12.48 8.35 -31.90
CA GLY A 175 -11.79 7.25 -31.29
C GLY A 175 -12.30 5.87 -31.65
N VAL A 176 -11.89 4.89 -30.86
CA VAL A 176 -12.22 3.47 -31.03
C VAL A 176 -12.54 2.83 -29.69
N ALA A 177 -13.33 1.78 -29.72
CA ALA A 177 -13.64 0.95 -28.54
C ALA A 177 -13.31 -0.52 -28.80
N PHE A 178 -12.81 -1.20 -27.78
CA PHE A 178 -12.41 -2.61 -27.81
C PHE A 178 -13.12 -3.38 -26.69
N ASN A 179 -13.50 -4.62 -26.98
CA ASN A 179 -13.90 -5.60 -25.98
C ASN A 179 -13.31 -6.94 -26.41
N MET A 180 -12.17 -7.31 -25.84
CA MET A 180 -11.41 -8.49 -26.26
C MET A 180 -12.03 -9.80 -25.80
N TYR A 181 -12.68 -9.83 -24.63
CA TYR A 181 -13.23 -11.04 -24.05
C TYR A 181 -14.57 -10.77 -23.37
N SER A 182 -15.47 -11.76 -23.41
CA SER A 182 -16.76 -11.69 -22.73
C SER A 182 -16.60 -11.45 -21.22
N GLY A 183 -17.47 -10.65 -20.63
CA GLY A 183 -17.44 -10.30 -19.21
C GLY A 183 -16.60 -9.07 -18.87
N PHE A 184 -15.68 -8.68 -19.74
CA PHE A 184 -14.91 -7.43 -19.57
C PHE A 184 -15.71 -6.20 -20.03
N PRO A 185 -15.47 -5.03 -19.43
CA PRO A 185 -15.97 -3.77 -19.97
C PRO A 185 -15.28 -3.43 -21.30
N SER A 186 -15.92 -2.61 -22.11
CA SER A 186 -15.28 -2.03 -23.30
C SER A 186 -14.26 -0.97 -22.87
N LEU A 187 -13.08 -1.02 -23.48
CA LEU A 187 -12.08 0.06 -23.38
C LEU A 187 -12.31 1.05 -24.51
N HIS A 188 -12.65 2.28 -24.16
CA HIS A 188 -12.80 3.41 -25.07
C HIS A 188 -11.50 4.23 -25.10
N LEU A 189 -10.94 4.43 -26.29
CA LEU A 189 -9.80 5.32 -26.53
C LEU A 189 -10.27 6.46 -27.42
N GLN A 190 -10.30 7.69 -26.88
CA GLN A 190 -10.84 8.86 -27.57
C GLN A 190 -9.90 10.05 -27.47
N LEU A 191 -9.76 10.82 -28.55
CA LEU A 191 -8.94 12.01 -28.62
C LEU A 191 -9.81 13.28 -28.68
N ASN A 192 -9.36 14.38 -28.08
CA ASN A 192 -10.05 15.68 -28.15
C ASN A 192 -9.97 16.36 -29.53
N LYS A 193 -9.30 15.73 -30.48
CA LYS A 193 -9.04 16.24 -31.84
C LYS A 193 -9.36 15.18 -32.88
N LYS A 194 -9.81 15.60 -34.06
CA LYS A 194 -9.99 14.71 -35.21
C LYS A 194 -8.66 14.01 -35.54
N ASN A 195 -8.72 12.72 -35.70
CA ASN A 195 -7.58 11.84 -35.91
C ASN A 195 -7.88 10.79 -36.97
N GLU A 196 -6.86 10.09 -37.42
CA GLU A 196 -6.97 8.89 -38.24
C GLU A 196 -6.67 7.67 -37.37
N TRP A 197 -7.54 6.66 -37.44
CA TRP A 197 -7.29 5.34 -36.87
C TRP A 197 -6.86 4.37 -37.95
N VAL A 198 -5.67 3.82 -37.81
CA VAL A 198 -5.14 2.78 -38.69
C VAL A 198 -5.24 1.44 -37.98
N GLY A 199 -6.18 0.61 -38.43
CA GLY A 199 -6.36 -0.76 -37.93
C GLY A 199 -5.24 -1.66 -38.44
N SER A 200 -4.39 -2.16 -37.53
CA SER A 200 -3.30 -3.07 -37.83
C SER A 200 -3.12 -4.04 -36.66
N PRO A 201 -4.06 -5.00 -36.49
CA PRO A 201 -4.05 -5.91 -35.35
C PRO A 201 -2.85 -6.85 -35.40
N ASP A 202 -2.08 -6.87 -34.30
CA ASP A 202 -0.92 -7.75 -34.12
C ASP A 202 -0.71 -8.08 -32.65
N TRP A 203 0.01 -9.19 -32.38
CA TRP A 203 0.44 -9.59 -31.05
C TRP A 203 1.93 -9.33 -30.88
N TYR A 204 2.26 -8.45 -29.93
CA TYR A 204 3.63 -8.22 -29.48
C TYR A 204 4.00 -9.29 -28.47
N LYS A 205 4.77 -10.28 -28.95
CA LYS A 205 5.08 -11.51 -28.22
C LYS A 205 6.31 -11.37 -27.33
N ASN A 206 6.32 -12.14 -26.22
CA ASN A 206 7.46 -12.27 -25.32
C ASN A 206 7.90 -10.96 -24.67
N VAL A 207 6.95 -10.09 -24.32
CA VAL A 207 7.22 -8.97 -23.42
C VAL A 207 7.61 -9.53 -22.05
N VAL A 208 8.74 -9.08 -21.48
CA VAL A 208 9.31 -9.63 -20.25
C VAL A 208 9.21 -8.63 -19.10
N TYR A 209 8.68 -9.07 -17.97
CA TYR A 209 8.63 -8.33 -16.71
C TYR A 209 9.82 -8.73 -15.84
N LYS A 210 10.87 -7.89 -15.83
CA LYS A 210 12.14 -8.21 -15.16
C LYS A 210 12.01 -8.49 -13.66
N GLU A 211 11.14 -7.77 -12.97
CA GLU A 211 10.94 -7.97 -11.52
C GLU A 211 10.28 -9.32 -11.22
N GLU A 212 9.38 -9.80 -12.08
CA GLU A 212 8.81 -11.14 -11.93
C GLU A 212 9.86 -12.23 -12.20
N SER A 213 10.68 -12.03 -13.25
CA SER A 213 11.80 -12.94 -13.57
C SER A 213 12.80 -13.01 -12.42
N ARG A 214 13.22 -11.87 -11.86
CA ARG A 214 14.13 -11.80 -10.70
C ARG A 214 13.58 -12.51 -9.47
N ARG A 215 12.26 -12.50 -9.31
CA ARG A 215 11.54 -13.15 -8.21
C ARG A 215 11.25 -14.64 -8.46
N GLY A 216 11.64 -15.21 -9.61
CA GLY A 216 11.40 -16.59 -9.95
C GLY A 216 9.97 -16.92 -10.39
N PHE A 217 9.20 -15.93 -10.81
CA PHE A 217 7.84 -16.10 -11.32
C PHE A 217 7.76 -16.13 -12.84
N ALA A 218 6.62 -16.59 -13.37
CA ALA A 218 6.30 -16.40 -14.78
C ALA A 218 6.34 -14.92 -15.13
N SER A 219 7.12 -14.55 -16.16
CA SER A 219 7.48 -13.16 -16.46
C SER A 219 7.24 -12.75 -17.90
N SER A 220 6.83 -13.66 -18.79
CA SER A 220 6.67 -13.38 -20.22
C SER A 220 5.20 -13.34 -20.63
N GLU A 221 4.79 -12.25 -21.26
CA GLU A 221 3.43 -11.99 -21.73
C GLU A 221 3.42 -11.63 -23.22
N ASP A 222 2.28 -11.86 -23.89
CA ASP A 222 2.01 -11.32 -25.21
C ASP A 222 0.91 -10.25 -25.09
N LEU A 223 1.16 -9.05 -25.65
CA LEU A 223 0.23 -7.93 -25.63
C LEU A 223 -0.40 -7.71 -26.99
N PHE A 224 -1.70 -7.47 -27.02
CA PHE A 224 -2.42 -7.20 -28.26
C PHE A 224 -2.35 -5.72 -28.62
N VAL A 225 -1.97 -5.42 -29.86
CA VAL A 225 -1.96 -4.08 -30.45
C VAL A 225 -2.95 -4.04 -31.62
N PRO A 226 -4.11 -3.36 -31.45
CA PRO A 226 -5.15 -3.36 -32.49
C PRO A 226 -4.87 -2.42 -33.66
N GLY A 227 -3.90 -1.53 -33.54
CA GLY A 227 -3.56 -0.48 -34.49
C GLY A 227 -3.01 0.75 -33.80
N TYR A 228 -3.15 1.91 -34.43
CA TYR A 228 -2.64 3.16 -33.88
C TYR A 228 -3.45 4.37 -34.36
N PHE A 229 -3.42 5.45 -33.58
CA PHE A 229 -3.87 6.77 -34.00
C PHE A 229 -2.77 7.54 -34.68
N GLU A 230 -3.11 8.32 -35.72
CA GLU A 230 -2.27 9.40 -36.26
C GLU A 230 -3.00 10.73 -36.15
N VAL A 231 -2.31 11.72 -35.61
CA VAL A 231 -2.88 13.05 -35.40
C VAL A 231 -1.81 14.13 -35.59
N PRO A 232 -2.04 15.11 -36.49
CA PRO A 232 -1.14 16.24 -36.64
C PRO A 232 -1.12 17.08 -35.35
N ILE A 233 0.08 17.46 -34.90
CA ILE A 233 0.27 18.31 -33.72
C ILE A 233 1.18 19.50 -34.05
N LYS A 234 0.77 20.70 -33.63
CA LYS A 234 1.52 21.94 -33.87
C LYS A 234 2.29 22.37 -32.63
N LYS A 235 3.35 23.13 -32.79
CA LYS A 235 4.07 23.79 -31.69
C LYS A 235 3.09 24.55 -30.79
N GLY A 236 3.15 24.35 -29.48
CA GLY A 236 2.27 24.90 -28.46
C GLY A 236 0.89 24.22 -28.36
N GLU A 237 0.57 23.27 -29.22
CA GLU A 237 -0.70 22.54 -29.18
C GLU A 237 -0.65 21.36 -28.18
N SER A 238 -1.79 21.12 -27.51
CA SER A 238 -1.98 19.95 -26.67
C SER A 238 -3.09 19.04 -27.20
N ILE A 239 -2.83 17.75 -27.25
CA ILE A 239 -3.78 16.69 -27.57
C ILE A 239 -4.03 15.87 -26.30
N ILE A 240 -5.30 15.55 -26.01
CA ILE A 240 -5.67 14.74 -24.84
C ILE A 240 -6.32 13.45 -25.32
N LEU A 241 -5.74 12.34 -24.90
CA LEU A 241 -6.30 10.99 -25.02
C LEU A 241 -7.02 10.62 -23.73
N SER A 242 -8.24 10.14 -23.83
CA SER A 242 -8.96 9.42 -22.78
C SER A 242 -8.87 7.92 -23.03
N ALA A 243 -8.46 7.16 -22.01
CA ALA A 243 -8.60 5.71 -21.93
C ALA A 243 -9.57 5.39 -20.79
N SER A 244 -10.75 4.87 -21.10
CA SER A 244 -11.84 4.72 -20.12
C SER A 244 -12.71 3.50 -20.37
N THR A 245 -13.33 2.96 -19.31
CA THR A 245 -14.41 1.95 -19.42
C THR A 245 -15.75 2.54 -19.85
N SER A 246 -15.85 3.87 -19.93
CA SER A 246 -17.06 4.60 -20.31
C SER A 246 -16.82 5.50 -21.51
N LEU A 247 -17.81 5.56 -22.41
CA LEU A 247 -17.79 6.49 -23.53
C LEU A 247 -17.90 7.94 -23.03
N CYS A 248 -17.09 8.85 -23.59
CA CYS A 248 -17.16 10.26 -23.28
C CYS A 248 -17.39 11.11 -24.54
N GLN A 249 -17.73 12.39 -24.34
CA GLN A 249 -17.76 13.37 -25.42
C GLN A 249 -16.34 13.89 -25.66
N SER A 250 -15.74 13.59 -26.79
CA SER A 250 -14.35 13.92 -27.10
C SER A 250 -14.04 15.41 -26.99
N LYS A 251 -14.97 16.28 -27.37
CA LYS A 251 -14.85 17.75 -27.26
C LYS A 251 -14.72 18.22 -25.80
N SER A 252 -15.17 17.46 -24.81
CA SER A 252 -15.10 17.82 -23.39
C SER A 252 -13.76 17.49 -22.74
N LEU A 253 -12.88 16.70 -23.37
CA LEU A 253 -11.68 16.17 -22.75
C LEU A 253 -10.73 17.26 -22.23
N LYS A 254 -10.59 18.38 -22.94
CA LYS A 254 -9.77 19.51 -22.48
C LYS A 254 -10.32 20.10 -21.18
N SER A 255 -11.61 20.42 -21.15
CA SER A 255 -12.24 20.98 -19.93
C SER A 255 -12.28 19.95 -18.78
N ARG A 256 -12.39 18.67 -19.07
CA ARG A 256 -12.30 17.59 -18.06
C ARG A 256 -10.90 17.53 -17.45
N PHE A 257 -9.86 17.59 -18.27
CA PHE A 257 -8.48 17.63 -17.78
C PHE A 257 -8.26 18.85 -16.87
N GLU A 258 -8.66 20.04 -17.31
CA GLU A 258 -8.52 21.29 -16.55
C GLU A 258 -9.32 21.25 -15.22
N LYS A 259 -10.55 20.72 -15.24
CA LYS A 259 -11.35 20.53 -14.03
C LYS A 259 -10.72 19.54 -13.06
N GLU A 260 -10.12 18.48 -13.58
CA GLU A 260 -9.45 17.48 -12.73
C GLU A 260 -8.17 18.04 -12.11
N VAL A 261 -7.42 18.88 -12.83
CA VAL A 261 -6.28 19.64 -12.27
C VAL A 261 -6.76 20.56 -11.16
N ALA A 262 -7.84 21.31 -11.38
CA ALA A 262 -8.38 22.25 -10.40
C ALA A 262 -8.89 21.58 -9.10
N LYS A 263 -9.20 20.27 -9.13
CA LYS A 263 -9.54 19.48 -7.91
C LYS A 263 -8.32 19.07 -7.09
N ARG A 264 -7.11 19.31 -7.58
CA ARG A 264 -5.86 18.87 -6.95
C ARG A 264 -5.30 19.97 -6.06
N ASP A 265 -5.87 20.14 -4.86
CA ASP A 265 -5.50 21.20 -3.92
C ASP A 265 -4.14 20.99 -3.26
N ASN A 266 -3.68 19.74 -3.21
CA ASN A 266 -2.42 19.36 -2.58
C ASN A 266 -1.40 18.94 -3.63
N LEU A 267 -0.23 19.55 -3.58
CA LEU A 267 0.92 19.25 -4.45
C LEU A 267 1.98 18.49 -3.64
N ARG A 268 2.77 17.68 -4.35
CA ARG A 268 3.95 17.02 -3.76
C ARG A 268 5.13 18.00 -3.68
N ASN A 269 5.02 18.98 -2.79
CA ASN A 269 6.01 20.05 -2.63
C ASN A 269 6.95 19.85 -1.42
N SER A 270 6.78 18.78 -0.69
CA SER A 270 7.60 18.42 0.47
C SER A 270 7.39 16.95 0.82
N TYR A 271 8.32 16.40 1.64
CA TYR A 271 8.19 15.03 2.16
C TYR A 271 6.85 14.80 2.88
N ASP A 272 6.43 15.72 3.75
CA ASP A 272 5.16 15.62 4.46
C ASP A 272 3.95 15.65 3.51
N ALA A 273 4.01 16.47 2.46
CA ALA A 273 2.96 16.52 1.45
C ALA A 273 2.89 15.22 0.63
N CYS A 274 4.04 14.62 0.29
CA CYS A 274 4.10 13.30 -0.36
C CYS A 274 3.43 12.21 0.50
N LEU A 275 3.75 12.14 1.78
CA LEU A 275 3.14 11.16 2.70
C LEU A 275 1.63 11.35 2.83
N LYS A 276 1.15 12.58 2.92
CA LYS A 276 -0.30 12.90 2.98
C LYS A 276 -1.03 12.46 1.73
N LEU A 277 -0.44 12.71 0.56
CA LEU A 277 -1.02 12.26 -0.72
C LEU A 277 -0.97 10.74 -0.87
N ALA A 278 0.13 10.09 -0.43
CA ALA A 278 0.21 8.63 -0.38
C ALA A 278 -0.88 8.04 0.53
N ALA A 279 -1.11 8.62 1.72
CA ALA A 279 -2.17 8.18 2.62
C ALA A 279 -3.56 8.20 1.97
N ASP A 280 -3.84 9.22 1.18
CA ASP A 280 -5.11 9.34 0.46
C ASP A 280 -5.31 8.28 -0.63
N GLN A 281 -4.23 7.69 -1.16
CA GLN A 281 -4.29 6.67 -2.21
C GLN A 281 -4.78 5.30 -1.69
N PHE A 282 -4.62 5.03 -0.39
CA PHE A 282 -5.02 3.75 0.20
C PHE A 282 -6.50 3.65 0.51
N VAL A 283 -7.19 4.78 0.71
CA VAL A 283 -8.63 4.77 0.98
C VAL A 283 -9.41 4.71 -0.31
N THR A 284 -10.15 3.62 -0.49
CA THR A 284 -10.99 3.38 -1.66
C THR A 284 -12.47 3.51 -1.32
N LYS A 285 -13.27 3.93 -2.31
CA LYS A 285 -14.71 4.03 -2.20
C LYS A 285 -15.36 3.45 -3.45
N ILE A 286 -16.05 2.33 -3.30
CA ILE A 286 -16.78 1.65 -4.38
C ILE A 286 -18.24 1.50 -3.94
N ASP A 287 -19.20 1.93 -4.76
CA ASP A 287 -20.64 1.84 -4.48
C ASP A 287 -21.06 2.36 -3.08
N ASN A 288 -20.44 3.46 -2.62
CA ASN A 288 -20.58 4.05 -1.28
C ASN A 288 -20.03 3.21 -0.10
N GLU A 289 -19.37 2.11 -0.37
CA GLU A 289 -18.63 1.34 0.63
C GLU A 289 -17.16 1.74 0.61
N TYR A 290 -16.61 1.92 1.81
CA TYR A 290 -15.21 2.28 1.98
C TYR A 290 -14.40 1.05 2.36
N SER A 291 -13.18 0.97 1.82
CA SER A 291 -12.17 0.02 2.23
C SER A 291 -10.77 0.63 2.23
N ILE A 292 -9.79 -0.10 2.74
CA ILE A 292 -8.39 0.29 2.73
C ILE A 292 -7.60 -0.76 1.94
N CYS A 293 -6.94 -0.31 0.88
CA CYS A 293 -5.94 -1.11 0.19
C CYS A 293 -4.69 -1.15 1.07
N SER A 294 -4.24 -2.33 1.49
CA SER A 294 -3.08 -2.50 2.38
C SER A 294 -1.77 -2.12 1.71
N GLY A 295 -1.66 -2.32 0.38
CA GLY A 295 -0.46 -1.98 -0.39
C GLY A 295 -0.66 -2.05 -1.89
N TYR A 296 0.20 -1.36 -2.63
CA TYR A 296 0.25 -1.36 -4.09
C TYR A 296 1.56 -1.98 -4.56
N SER A 297 1.55 -2.74 -5.64
CA SER A 297 0.51 -2.93 -6.64
C SER A 297 -0.35 -4.18 -6.44
N TRP A 298 0.08 -5.16 -5.65
CA TRP A 298 -0.51 -6.52 -5.62
C TRP A 298 -1.26 -6.88 -4.35
N ASP A 299 -1.12 -6.06 -3.30
CA ASP A 299 -1.81 -6.31 -2.05
C ASP A 299 -3.26 -5.82 -2.09
N TYR A 300 -4.10 -6.48 -1.31
CA TYR A 300 -5.54 -6.26 -1.29
C TYR A 300 -6.00 -5.73 0.05
N GLU A 301 -7.30 -5.88 0.30
CA GLU A 301 -7.86 -5.69 1.61
C GLU A 301 -7.30 -6.73 2.58
N ASN A 302 -6.69 -6.22 3.66
CA ASN A 302 -6.29 -7.00 4.82
C ASN A 302 -6.87 -6.28 6.05
N LEU A 303 -7.79 -6.94 6.77
CA LEU A 303 -8.51 -6.30 7.88
C LEU A 303 -7.59 -5.85 9.01
N ARG A 304 -6.54 -6.62 9.31
CA ARG A 304 -5.56 -6.26 10.34
C ARG A 304 -4.81 -4.99 9.94
N ASP A 305 -4.34 -4.92 8.71
CA ASP A 305 -3.64 -3.75 8.19
C ASP A 305 -4.58 -2.55 8.06
N SER A 306 -5.82 -2.78 7.64
CA SER A 306 -6.85 -1.74 7.57
C SER A 306 -7.06 -1.07 8.93
N PHE A 307 -7.23 -1.83 10.01
CA PHE A 307 -7.42 -1.25 11.34
C PHE A 307 -6.14 -0.67 11.92
N ASN A 308 -4.97 -1.22 11.60
CA ASN A 308 -3.69 -0.67 12.02
C ASN A 308 -3.40 0.68 11.35
N ALA A 309 -3.69 0.80 10.05
CA ALA A 309 -3.43 2.01 9.27
C ALA A 309 -4.50 3.11 9.44
N LEU A 310 -5.75 2.75 9.74
CA LEU A 310 -6.91 3.65 9.66
C LEU A 310 -6.71 5.01 10.35
N ALA A 311 -6.23 5.00 11.58
CA ALA A 311 -6.03 6.25 12.33
C ALA A 311 -4.95 7.12 11.70
N GLY A 312 -3.84 6.53 11.25
CA GLY A 312 -2.76 7.23 10.56
C GLY A 312 -3.20 7.85 9.24
N LEU A 313 -4.01 7.11 8.46
CA LEU A 313 -4.52 7.57 7.16
C LEU A 313 -5.59 8.66 7.26
N THR A 314 -6.22 8.83 8.42
CA THR A 314 -7.37 9.75 8.61
C THR A 314 -7.11 10.78 9.70
N LEU A 315 -7.18 10.37 10.98
CA LEU A 315 -7.08 11.27 12.14
C LEU A 315 -5.72 12.00 12.16
N TYR A 316 -4.64 11.26 12.01
CA TYR A 316 -3.28 11.80 12.11
C TYR A 316 -2.76 12.40 10.79
N ASN A 317 -3.41 12.10 9.65
CA ASN A 317 -3.11 12.71 8.36
C ASN A 317 -3.66 14.14 8.28
N ASN A 318 -4.98 14.29 8.43
CA ASN A 318 -5.69 15.57 8.20
C ASN A 318 -6.75 15.92 9.25
N GLY A 319 -6.85 15.16 10.34
CA GLY A 319 -7.83 15.38 11.41
C GLY A 319 -9.25 14.94 11.06
N ASP A 320 -9.43 14.12 10.04
CA ASP A 320 -10.74 13.75 9.49
C ASP A 320 -11.40 12.62 10.30
N ALA A 321 -12.04 12.99 11.40
CA ALA A 321 -12.78 12.08 12.26
C ALA A 321 -14.00 11.47 11.56
N GLU A 322 -14.69 12.23 10.69
CA GLU A 322 -15.85 11.75 9.95
C GLU A 322 -15.45 10.64 8.97
N ARG A 323 -14.34 10.83 8.26
CA ARG A 323 -13.79 9.83 7.34
C ARG A 323 -13.37 8.56 8.10
N PHE A 324 -12.73 8.70 9.26
CA PHE A 324 -12.41 7.56 10.14
C PHE A 324 -13.66 6.75 10.46
N GLU A 325 -14.73 7.40 10.94
CA GLU A 325 -15.98 6.74 11.31
C GLU A 325 -16.67 6.08 10.12
N ARG A 326 -16.69 6.72 8.96
CA ARG A 326 -17.28 6.14 7.73
C ARG A 326 -16.54 4.87 7.32
N ILE A 327 -15.21 4.90 7.33
CA ILE A 327 -14.39 3.76 6.92
C ILE A 327 -14.57 2.59 7.89
N ILE A 328 -14.41 2.80 9.21
CA ILE A 328 -14.47 1.72 10.19
C ILE A 328 -15.85 1.05 10.21
N ASN A 329 -16.91 1.84 10.06
CA ASN A 329 -18.29 1.32 10.00
C ASN A 329 -18.55 0.57 8.70
N SER A 330 -18.01 1.03 7.56
CA SER A 330 -18.12 0.36 6.28
C SER A 330 -17.42 -1.01 6.32
N ILE A 331 -16.16 -1.06 6.79
CA ILE A 331 -15.40 -2.31 6.93
C ILE A 331 -16.12 -3.27 7.89
N TYR A 332 -16.58 -2.78 9.06
CA TYR A 332 -17.31 -3.63 10.01
C TYR A 332 -18.60 -4.22 9.40
N LYS A 333 -19.35 -3.42 8.63
CA LYS A 333 -20.56 -3.89 7.96
C LYS A 333 -20.28 -5.00 6.96
N GLN A 334 -19.19 -4.88 6.19
CA GLN A 334 -18.82 -5.84 5.15
C GLN A 334 -18.24 -7.14 5.74
N HIS A 335 -17.48 -7.05 6.83
CA HIS A 335 -16.67 -8.15 7.40
C HIS A 335 -17.06 -8.52 8.84
N LYS A 336 -18.31 -8.25 9.25
CA LYS A 336 -18.75 -8.44 10.63
C LYS A 336 -18.47 -9.84 11.16
N ASP A 337 -18.79 -10.87 10.38
CA ASP A 337 -18.65 -12.27 10.83
C ASP A 337 -17.17 -12.68 10.93
N GLU A 338 -16.33 -12.20 10.04
CA GLU A 338 -14.88 -12.43 10.10
C GLU A 338 -14.27 -11.73 11.32
N ILE A 339 -14.68 -10.48 11.60
CA ILE A 339 -14.21 -9.73 12.77
C ILE A 339 -14.64 -10.40 14.08
N LEU A 340 -15.89 -10.85 14.18
CA LEU A 340 -16.43 -11.42 15.42
C LEU A 340 -16.11 -12.91 15.61
N TYR A 341 -16.00 -13.68 14.53
CA TYR A 341 -15.95 -15.14 14.58
C TYR A 341 -14.82 -15.77 13.73
N GLY A 342 -14.00 -14.95 13.04
CA GLY A 342 -12.92 -15.44 12.18
C GLY A 342 -11.89 -16.26 12.95
N GLU A 343 -11.57 -17.46 12.42
CA GLU A 343 -10.67 -18.42 13.06
C GLU A 343 -9.22 -18.31 12.58
N ASN A 344 -9.00 -17.79 11.36
CA ASN A 344 -7.66 -17.74 10.77
C ASN A 344 -6.89 -16.46 11.13
N ALA A 345 -7.59 -15.43 11.58
CA ALA A 345 -7.01 -14.17 12.04
C ALA A 345 -7.75 -13.66 13.29
N PRO A 346 -7.71 -14.41 14.40
CA PRO A 346 -8.53 -14.12 15.57
C PRO A 346 -8.16 -12.81 16.27
N ASP A 347 -7.03 -12.21 16.00
CA ASP A 347 -6.55 -10.93 16.51
C ASP A 347 -7.15 -9.70 15.80
N VAL A 348 -7.80 -9.85 14.66
CA VAL A 348 -8.39 -8.74 13.89
C VAL A 348 -9.36 -7.89 14.71
N ALA A 349 -10.20 -8.52 15.52
CA ALA A 349 -11.12 -7.80 16.40
C ALA A 349 -10.40 -6.93 17.45
N LEU A 350 -9.22 -7.33 17.88
CA LEU A 350 -8.40 -6.56 18.84
C LEU A 350 -7.75 -5.35 18.16
N TRP A 351 -7.38 -5.48 16.90
CA TRP A 351 -6.91 -4.35 16.08
C TRP A 351 -8.03 -3.34 15.80
N TYR A 352 -9.28 -3.80 15.61
CA TYR A 352 -10.45 -2.91 15.57
C TYR A 352 -10.58 -2.10 16.87
N ALA A 353 -10.50 -2.77 18.05
CA ALA A 353 -10.56 -2.09 19.34
C ALA A 353 -9.39 -1.10 19.53
N ARG A 354 -8.16 -1.45 19.03
CA ARG A 354 -7.02 -0.52 19.03
C ARG A 354 -7.30 0.73 18.19
N ALA A 355 -7.91 0.59 17.02
CA ALA A 355 -8.26 1.76 16.19
C ALA A 355 -9.23 2.71 16.94
N ILE A 356 -10.21 2.19 17.68
CA ILE A 356 -11.09 3.00 18.53
C ILE A 356 -10.33 3.64 19.70
N SER A 357 -9.37 2.92 20.30
CA SER A 357 -8.50 3.47 21.35
C SER A 357 -7.66 4.64 20.83
N GLN A 358 -7.16 4.55 19.60
CA GLN A 358 -6.45 5.66 18.94
C GLN A 358 -7.39 6.86 18.68
N TYR A 359 -8.64 6.61 18.32
CA TYR A 359 -9.63 7.67 18.14
C TYR A 359 -9.95 8.38 19.46
N MET A 360 -10.04 7.63 20.58
CA MET A 360 -10.14 8.23 21.92
C MET A 360 -8.92 9.08 22.25
N SER A 361 -7.72 8.59 21.99
CA SER A 361 -6.46 9.32 22.21
C SER A 361 -6.33 10.58 21.34
N PHE A 362 -6.96 10.59 20.17
CA PHE A 362 -7.03 11.76 19.29
C PHE A 362 -7.94 12.85 19.84
N GLY A 363 -8.96 12.50 20.65
CA GLY A 363 -9.85 13.46 21.34
C GLY A 363 -11.34 13.14 21.28
N ALA A 364 -11.74 11.96 20.78
CA ALA A 364 -13.14 11.56 20.82
C ALA A 364 -13.61 11.33 22.27
N THR A 365 -14.82 11.81 22.61
CA THR A 365 -15.36 11.65 23.97
C THR A 365 -15.85 10.23 24.23
N LYS A 366 -15.79 9.79 25.48
CA LYS A 366 -16.24 8.45 25.89
C LYS A 366 -17.72 8.21 25.58
N GLU A 367 -18.55 9.24 25.70
CA GLU A 367 -19.99 9.18 25.41
C GLU A 367 -20.25 8.96 23.91
N ASN A 368 -19.54 9.71 23.05
CA ASN A 368 -19.65 9.57 21.60
C ASN A 368 -19.17 8.20 21.12
N LEU A 369 -18.03 7.75 21.65
CA LEU A 369 -17.48 6.43 21.33
C LEU A 369 -18.41 5.30 21.76
N TRP A 370 -18.98 5.37 22.96
CA TRP A 370 -19.92 4.35 23.42
C TRP A 370 -21.18 4.31 22.56
N LYS A 371 -21.75 5.47 22.23
CA LYS A 371 -22.94 5.57 21.37
C LYS A 371 -22.72 4.91 20.01
N LYS A 372 -21.53 5.07 19.42
CA LYS A 372 -21.21 4.59 18.08
C LYS A 372 -20.68 3.16 18.06
N PHE A 373 -19.83 2.80 19.01
CA PHE A 373 -19.03 1.58 18.97
C PHE A 373 -19.24 0.65 20.20
N GLY A 374 -19.95 1.09 21.23
CA GLY A 374 -20.11 0.34 22.48
C GLY A 374 -20.72 -1.05 22.29
N LYS A 375 -21.70 -1.18 21.38
CA LYS A 375 -22.27 -2.50 21.03
C LYS A 375 -21.22 -3.41 20.39
N VAL A 376 -20.51 -2.93 19.39
CA VAL A 376 -19.50 -3.72 18.67
C VAL A 376 -18.36 -4.14 19.60
N LEU A 377 -17.86 -3.23 20.44
CA LEU A 377 -16.81 -3.53 21.42
C LEU A 377 -17.28 -4.57 22.43
N THR A 378 -18.53 -4.50 22.90
CA THR A 378 -19.13 -5.52 23.78
C THR A 378 -19.26 -6.86 23.07
N ASP A 379 -19.70 -6.88 21.81
CA ASP A 379 -19.80 -8.10 21.00
C ASP A 379 -18.41 -8.73 20.79
N ILE A 380 -17.36 -7.92 20.56
CA ILE A 380 -15.96 -8.36 20.48
C ILE A 380 -15.54 -9.03 21.81
N MET A 381 -15.71 -8.37 22.95
CA MET A 381 -15.39 -8.95 24.26
C MET A 381 -16.09 -10.31 24.45
N ASN A 382 -17.39 -10.33 24.21
CA ASN A 382 -18.20 -11.54 24.36
C ASN A 382 -17.74 -12.68 23.43
N SER A 383 -17.25 -12.37 22.22
CA SER A 383 -16.80 -13.40 21.28
C SER A 383 -15.57 -14.17 21.77
N TYR A 384 -14.70 -13.53 22.56
CA TYR A 384 -13.58 -14.20 23.23
C TYR A 384 -14.01 -14.90 24.51
N VAL A 385 -14.80 -14.23 25.36
CA VAL A 385 -15.25 -14.77 26.67
C VAL A 385 -16.10 -16.02 26.49
N LYS A 386 -16.96 -16.05 25.46
CA LYS A 386 -17.84 -17.20 25.18
C LYS A 386 -17.20 -18.25 24.27
N GLY A 387 -15.97 -18.05 23.84
CA GLY A 387 -15.23 -19.03 23.05
C GLY A 387 -15.84 -19.31 21.67
N TYR A 388 -16.37 -18.30 20.98
CA TYR A 388 -16.99 -18.48 19.66
C TYR A 388 -16.00 -18.83 18.53
N ARG A 389 -14.70 -18.73 18.79
CA ARG A 389 -13.64 -19.07 17.83
C ARG A 389 -12.95 -20.35 18.24
N ASN A 390 -12.79 -21.27 17.28
CA ASN A 390 -12.11 -22.56 17.52
C ASN A 390 -10.57 -22.48 17.45
N SER A 391 -10.01 -21.28 17.41
CA SER A 391 -8.57 -21.05 17.30
C SER A 391 -7.98 -20.22 18.43
N ILE A 392 -8.81 -19.67 19.31
CA ILE A 392 -8.39 -18.84 20.44
C ILE A 392 -9.35 -18.99 21.63
N TRP A 393 -8.81 -19.12 22.82
CA TRP A 393 -9.58 -19.38 24.06
C TRP A 393 -9.13 -18.47 25.19
N LEU A 394 -10.07 -17.98 25.97
CA LEU A 394 -9.80 -17.30 27.22
C LEU A 394 -9.55 -18.35 28.32
N HIS A 395 -8.36 -18.32 28.93
CA HIS A 395 -8.02 -19.17 30.06
C HIS A 395 -8.37 -18.52 31.43
N GLU A 396 -8.35 -19.33 32.47
CA GLU A 396 -8.69 -18.89 33.83
C GLU A 396 -7.80 -17.76 34.37
N ASN A 397 -6.55 -17.68 33.91
CA ASN A 397 -5.59 -16.63 34.22
C ASN A 397 -5.85 -15.28 33.49
N GLY A 398 -6.93 -15.21 32.72
CA GLY A 398 -7.31 -14.01 31.93
C GLY A 398 -6.64 -13.87 30.58
N LEU A 399 -5.65 -14.71 30.25
CA LEU A 399 -4.91 -14.68 29.01
C LEU A 399 -5.62 -15.46 27.89
N LEU A 400 -5.42 -14.99 26.66
CA LEU A 400 -5.89 -15.65 25.45
C LEU A 400 -4.82 -16.64 24.94
N TRP A 401 -5.18 -17.91 24.82
CA TRP A 401 -4.40 -18.95 24.17
C TRP A 401 -4.85 -19.12 22.73
N ALA A 402 -3.93 -19.00 21.79
CA ALA A 402 -4.20 -19.12 20.35
C ALA A 402 -3.48 -20.34 19.78
N GLN A 403 -4.23 -21.24 19.13
CA GLN A 403 -3.67 -22.45 18.51
C GLN A 403 -4.60 -22.97 17.41
N LYS A 404 -4.04 -23.22 16.23
CA LYS A 404 -4.68 -23.95 15.14
C LYS A 404 -3.57 -24.57 14.28
N ASP A 405 -3.65 -25.84 14.04
CA ASP A 405 -2.61 -26.58 13.32
C ASP A 405 -2.43 -26.03 11.89
N GLY A 406 -1.19 -25.74 11.53
CA GLY A 406 -0.84 -25.24 10.21
C GLY A 406 -1.28 -23.81 9.91
N VAL A 407 -1.79 -23.05 10.90
CA VAL A 407 -2.28 -21.67 10.70
C VAL A 407 -1.50 -20.68 11.56
N ALA A 408 -1.01 -19.61 10.93
CA ALA A 408 -0.46 -18.46 11.63
C ALA A 408 -1.59 -17.53 12.08
N LEU A 409 -1.77 -17.36 13.39
CA LEU A 409 -2.94 -16.69 13.99
C LEU A 409 -2.72 -15.20 14.33
N SER A 410 -1.59 -14.61 13.90
CA SER A 410 -1.29 -13.19 14.10
C SER A 410 -0.65 -12.59 12.83
N TRP A 411 -0.11 -11.38 12.94
CA TRP A 411 0.43 -10.65 11.78
C TRP A 411 1.66 -11.30 11.13
N MET A 412 2.42 -12.16 11.84
CA MET A 412 3.55 -12.89 11.28
C MET A 412 3.08 -14.17 10.56
N ASN A 413 2.53 -14.03 9.36
CA ASN A 413 1.69 -15.03 8.67
C ASN A 413 2.20 -15.46 7.30
N THR A 414 3.52 -15.49 7.05
CA THR A 414 4.07 -16.13 5.85
C THR A 414 4.14 -17.65 5.99
N TYR A 415 4.09 -18.33 4.85
CA TYR A 415 4.06 -19.79 4.76
C TYR A 415 5.12 -20.29 3.79
N VAL A 416 5.76 -21.42 4.15
CA VAL A 416 6.64 -22.18 3.27
C VAL A 416 6.17 -23.63 3.27
N SER A 417 5.94 -24.20 2.10
CA SER A 417 5.39 -25.57 1.95
C SER A 417 4.12 -25.83 2.76
N GLY A 418 3.25 -24.82 2.88
CA GLY A 418 1.99 -24.90 3.60
C GLY A 418 2.10 -24.78 5.13
N LEU A 419 3.29 -24.57 5.67
CA LEU A 419 3.52 -24.41 7.11
C LEU A 419 3.90 -22.94 7.44
N PRO A 420 3.41 -22.39 8.58
CA PRO A 420 3.82 -21.08 9.05
C PRO A 420 5.33 -20.98 9.26
N VAL A 421 5.97 -19.96 8.70
CA VAL A 421 7.39 -19.66 8.95
C VAL A 421 7.62 -19.32 10.42
N CYS A 422 6.69 -18.59 11.03
CA CYS A 422 6.68 -18.29 12.45
C CYS A 422 5.56 -19.08 13.13
N ASN A 423 5.84 -20.30 13.57
CA ASN A 423 4.86 -21.12 14.27
C ASN A 423 4.74 -20.64 15.74
N ARG A 424 3.86 -19.66 15.96
CA ARG A 424 3.63 -18.99 17.25
C ARG A 424 2.28 -19.44 17.82
N TYR A 425 2.23 -20.53 18.55
CA TYR A 425 1.02 -20.99 19.24
C TYR A 425 1.15 -20.83 20.77
N GLY A 426 0.02 -20.69 21.44
CA GLY A 426 -0.05 -20.44 22.87
C GLY A 426 -0.40 -19.00 23.19
N TYR A 427 0.10 -18.48 24.31
CA TYR A 427 -0.04 -17.09 24.69
C TYR A 427 0.90 -16.23 23.85
N GLN A 428 0.40 -15.43 22.91
CA GLN A 428 1.17 -14.51 22.11
C GLN A 428 1.17 -13.12 22.78
N VAL A 429 2.35 -12.50 22.90
CA VAL A 429 2.53 -11.30 23.75
C VAL A 429 1.72 -10.09 23.26
N GLU A 430 1.75 -9.82 21.95
CA GLU A 430 1.02 -8.70 21.35
C GLU A 430 -0.50 -8.92 21.38
N VAL A 431 -0.94 -10.16 21.15
CA VAL A 431 -2.38 -10.50 21.19
C VAL A 431 -2.94 -10.27 22.58
N ASN A 432 -2.23 -10.72 23.61
CA ASN A 432 -2.64 -10.55 24.99
C ASN A 432 -2.56 -9.08 25.47
N ALA A 433 -1.61 -8.31 24.96
CA ALA A 433 -1.54 -6.88 25.22
C ALA A 433 -2.67 -6.10 24.55
N LEU A 434 -3.00 -6.43 23.29
CA LEU A 434 -4.15 -5.87 22.59
C LEU A 434 -5.47 -6.24 23.28
N TRP A 435 -5.58 -7.46 23.79
CA TRP A 435 -6.73 -7.91 24.59
C TRP A 435 -6.90 -7.08 25.87
N TYR A 436 -5.81 -6.90 26.62
CA TYR A 436 -5.80 -6.02 27.79
C TYR A 436 -6.24 -4.60 27.47
N ASN A 437 -5.68 -4.02 26.40
CA ASN A 437 -6.05 -2.67 25.95
C ASN A 437 -7.53 -2.59 25.55
N ALA A 438 -8.07 -3.60 24.87
CA ALA A 438 -9.48 -3.65 24.48
C ALA A 438 -10.40 -3.71 25.70
N LEU A 439 -10.08 -4.55 26.70
CA LEU A 439 -10.85 -4.65 27.95
C LEU A 439 -10.86 -3.34 28.73
N CYS A 440 -9.70 -2.69 28.91
CA CYS A 440 -9.60 -1.41 29.59
C CYS A 440 -10.40 -0.32 28.88
N LEU A 441 -10.33 -0.26 27.54
CA LEU A 441 -11.15 0.64 26.73
C LEU A 441 -12.65 0.38 26.97
N ILE A 442 -13.10 -0.88 26.90
CA ILE A 442 -14.49 -1.27 27.08
C ILE A 442 -14.97 -0.90 28.49
N ARG A 443 -14.19 -1.23 29.54
CA ARG A 443 -14.47 -0.86 30.93
C ARG A 443 -14.69 0.65 31.06
N ASP A 444 -13.76 1.44 30.59
CA ASP A 444 -13.79 2.89 30.72
C ASP A 444 -14.95 3.53 29.97
N LEU A 445 -15.24 3.06 28.75
CA LEU A 445 -16.38 3.54 27.97
C LEU A 445 -17.72 3.13 28.63
N ALA A 446 -17.83 1.87 29.10
CA ALA A 446 -19.02 1.35 29.72
C ALA A 446 -19.31 2.06 31.07
N ALA A 447 -18.29 2.29 31.91
CA ALA A 447 -18.41 3.00 33.17
C ALA A 447 -18.88 4.45 32.96
N ALA A 448 -18.31 5.17 32.02
CA ALA A 448 -18.69 6.55 31.68
C ALA A 448 -20.13 6.66 31.13
N ASN A 449 -20.71 5.56 30.63
CA ASN A 449 -22.04 5.53 30.02
C ASN A 449 -23.07 4.72 30.84
N ASN A 450 -22.86 4.55 32.16
CA ASN A 450 -23.77 3.88 33.06
C ASN A 450 -24.12 2.43 32.62
N LYS A 451 -23.10 1.67 32.19
CA LYS A 451 -23.20 0.25 31.83
C LYS A 451 -22.40 -0.64 32.81
N PRO A 452 -22.78 -0.68 34.12
CA PRO A 452 -21.96 -1.30 35.17
C PRO A 452 -21.72 -2.80 34.94
N LYS A 453 -22.67 -3.53 34.36
CA LYS A 453 -22.49 -4.96 34.06
C LYS A 453 -21.30 -5.21 33.15
N VAL A 454 -21.23 -4.50 32.00
CA VAL A 454 -20.14 -4.65 31.04
C VAL A 454 -18.81 -4.19 31.64
N ALA A 455 -18.82 -3.09 32.40
CA ALA A 455 -17.62 -2.60 33.08
C ALA A 455 -17.07 -3.60 34.09
N VAL A 456 -17.93 -4.23 34.91
CA VAL A 456 -17.53 -5.25 35.90
C VAL A 456 -17.02 -6.52 35.23
N GLU A 457 -17.66 -7.00 34.16
CA GLU A 457 -17.21 -8.18 33.43
C GLU A 457 -15.79 -7.96 32.86
N ALA A 458 -15.52 -6.81 32.24
CA ALA A 458 -14.21 -6.45 31.77
C ALA A 458 -13.19 -6.36 32.93
N GLU A 459 -13.54 -5.71 34.04
CA GLU A 459 -12.65 -5.51 35.19
C GLU A 459 -12.23 -6.83 35.85
N ILE A 460 -13.11 -7.84 35.91
CA ILE A 460 -12.77 -9.17 36.44
C ILE A 460 -11.62 -9.80 35.62
N ILE A 461 -11.66 -9.68 34.29
CA ILE A 461 -10.64 -10.24 33.43
C ILE A 461 -9.35 -9.40 33.50
N ILE A 462 -9.46 -8.07 33.54
CA ILE A 462 -8.33 -7.15 33.69
C ILE A 462 -7.50 -7.50 34.91
N LYS A 463 -8.14 -7.69 36.09
CA LYS A 463 -7.42 -8.07 37.31
C LYS A 463 -6.63 -9.36 37.17
N LYS A 464 -7.19 -10.36 36.51
CA LYS A 464 -6.48 -11.62 36.25
C LYS A 464 -5.29 -11.41 35.33
N LEU A 465 -5.44 -10.56 34.29
CA LEU A 465 -4.35 -10.20 33.39
C LEU A 465 -3.23 -9.43 34.11
N ASP A 466 -3.56 -8.47 34.98
CA ASP A 466 -2.59 -7.73 35.79
C ASP A 466 -1.74 -8.65 36.66
N GLU A 467 -2.35 -9.65 37.26
CA GLU A 467 -1.66 -10.62 38.11
C GLU A 467 -0.79 -11.60 37.34
N ASN A 468 -1.13 -11.94 36.10
CA ASN A 468 -0.54 -13.08 35.40
C ASN A 468 0.31 -12.68 34.20
N PHE A 469 0.10 -11.53 33.55
CA PHE A 469 0.83 -11.16 32.34
C PHE A 469 2.36 -11.13 32.55
N SER A 470 2.85 -10.51 33.65
CA SER A 470 4.27 -10.51 33.98
C SER A 470 4.81 -11.89 34.26
N LYS A 471 4.06 -12.69 35.05
CA LYS A 471 4.50 -14.04 35.40
C LYS A 471 4.68 -14.93 34.19
N VAL A 472 3.88 -14.70 33.13
CA VAL A 472 3.91 -15.48 31.89
C VAL A 472 4.97 -14.96 30.93
N PHE A 473 5.03 -13.67 30.66
CA PHE A 473 5.83 -13.15 29.56
C PHE A 473 7.18 -12.55 29.97
N TRP A 474 7.36 -12.11 31.22
CA TRP A 474 8.60 -11.46 31.61
C TRP A 474 9.76 -12.44 31.69
N TYR A 475 10.87 -12.16 30.98
CA TYR A 475 12.10 -12.90 31.03
C TYR A 475 13.15 -12.17 31.88
N ASP A 476 13.18 -12.52 33.19
CA ASP A 476 13.97 -11.85 34.22
C ASP A 476 15.47 -11.78 33.89
N GLN A 477 16.03 -12.84 33.30
CA GLN A 477 17.47 -12.93 33.03
C GLN A 477 17.98 -11.85 32.07
N LYS A 478 17.12 -11.29 31.21
CA LYS A 478 17.51 -10.31 30.19
C LYS A 478 16.58 -9.10 30.10
N GLU A 479 15.63 -8.98 31.00
CA GLU A 479 14.75 -7.83 31.19
C GLU A 479 13.94 -7.44 29.94
N TYR A 480 13.28 -8.44 29.29
CA TYR A 480 12.36 -8.21 28.19
C TYR A 480 11.21 -9.22 28.18
N LEU A 481 10.24 -9.05 27.24
CA LEU A 481 9.08 -9.95 27.16
C LEU A 481 9.34 -11.08 26.16
N ALA A 482 9.03 -12.31 26.56
CA ALA A 482 9.00 -13.47 25.67
C ALA A 482 8.02 -13.21 24.48
N ASP A 483 8.36 -13.68 23.31
CA ASP A 483 7.56 -13.51 22.10
C ASP A 483 6.20 -14.23 22.21
N PHE A 484 6.23 -15.45 22.69
CA PHE A 484 5.05 -16.23 23.07
C PHE A 484 5.41 -17.25 24.16
N VAL A 485 4.39 -17.84 24.81
CA VAL A 485 4.55 -18.88 25.80
C VAL A 485 3.59 -20.02 25.50
N ASN A 486 4.11 -21.24 25.48
CA ASN A 486 3.31 -22.43 25.24
C ASN A 486 3.68 -23.56 26.20
N ASP A 487 3.25 -24.78 25.93
CA ASP A 487 3.56 -26.01 26.69
C ASP A 487 5.06 -26.35 26.78
N ARG A 488 5.90 -25.76 25.91
CA ARG A 488 7.37 -25.89 25.93
C ARG A 488 8.05 -24.76 26.72
N GLY A 489 7.29 -23.82 27.26
CA GLY A 489 7.78 -22.68 28.02
C GLY A 489 7.85 -21.37 27.20
N GLN A 490 8.67 -20.42 27.68
CA GLN A 490 8.85 -19.10 27.08
C GLN A 490 9.71 -19.19 25.80
N ASN A 491 9.20 -18.64 24.68
CA ASN A 491 10.04 -18.35 23.52
C ASN A 491 10.76 -17.00 23.73
N VAL A 492 12.06 -17.08 23.92
CA VAL A 492 12.92 -15.92 24.25
C VAL A 492 13.59 -15.29 23.03
N TYR A 493 13.06 -15.52 21.82
CA TYR A 493 13.52 -14.82 20.62
C TYR A 493 13.20 -13.33 20.72
N VAL A 494 14.18 -12.48 20.45
CA VAL A 494 13.98 -11.04 20.44
C VAL A 494 13.29 -10.67 19.12
N ARG A 495 11.97 -10.45 19.22
CA ARG A 495 11.07 -10.04 18.14
C ARG A 495 10.35 -8.73 18.52
N PRO A 496 9.79 -7.99 17.55
CA PRO A 496 9.18 -6.68 17.81
C PRO A 496 7.81 -6.75 18.49
N ASN A 497 7.20 -7.94 18.67
CA ASN A 497 5.87 -8.09 19.25
C ASN A 497 5.76 -7.52 20.67
N GLN A 498 6.82 -7.60 21.45
CA GLN A 498 6.92 -6.95 22.76
C GLN A 498 6.83 -5.41 22.67
N LEU A 499 7.24 -4.81 21.56
CA LEU A 499 7.14 -3.37 21.35
C LEU A 499 5.67 -2.94 21.25
N ILE A 500 4.84 -3.72 20.56
CA ILE A 500 3.38 -3.49 20.50
C ILE A 500 2.83 -3.49 21.92
N ALA A 501 3.20 -4.48 22.75
CA ALA A 501 2.70 -4.62 24.10
C ALA A 501 2.98 -3.41 25.02
N VAL A 502 4.13 -2.72 24.82
CA VAL A 502 4.52 -1.58 25.66
C VAL A 502 4.13 -0.22 25.09
N SER A 503 3.64 -0.17 23.85
CA SER A 503 3.22 1.07 23.16
C SER A 503 1.73 1.40 23.33
N LEU A 504 0.92 0.46 23.83
CA LEU A 504 -0.51 0.67 23.97
C LEU A 504 -0.84 1.64 25.11
N PRO A 505 -1.90 2.47 24.99
CA PRO A 505 -2.33 3.39 26.04
C PRO A 505 -2.61 2.68 27.37
N TYR A 506 -3.25 1.51 27.30
CA TYR A 506 -3.40 0.60 28.42
C TYR A 506 -2.44 -0.57 28.23
N SER A 507 -1.39 -0.60 29.03
CA SER A 507 -0.37 -1.66 29.00
C SER A 507 -0.21 -2.26 30.38
N PRO A 508 -0.26 -3.59 30.55
CA PRO A 508 -0.14 -4.25 31.85
C PRO A 508 1.31 -4.31 32.34
N ARG A 509 2.08 -3.21 32.16
CA ARG A 509 3.53 -3.17 32.43
C ARG A 509 3.93 -1.97 33.29
N ALA A 510 4.80 -2.22 34.27
CA ALA A 510 5.50 -1.18 34.99
C ALA A 510 6.46 -0.41 34.06
N GLU A 511 6.79 0.83 34.41
CA GLU A 511 7.66 1.70 33.59
C GLU A 511 9.04 1.08 33.38
N GLU A 512 9.63 0.48 34.42
CA GLU A 512 10.94 -0.16 34.34
C GLU A 512 10.95 -1.32 33.34
N GLN A 513 9.88 -2.13 33.29
CA GLN A 513 9.75 -3.20 32.33
C GLN A 513 9.59 -2.67 30.89
N LYS A 514 8.84 -1.58 30.69
CA LYS A 514 8.77 -0.90 29.38
C LYS A 514 10.13 -0.38 28.95
N MET A 515 10.90 0.19 29.87
CA MET A 515 12.28 0.64 29.59
C MET A 515 13.21 -0.51 29.18
N GLY A 516 13.13 -1.67 29.87
CA GLY A 516 13.87 -2.88 29.51
C GLY A 516 13.58 -3.33 28.07
N VAL A 517 12.29 -3.41 27.70
CA VAL A 517 11.86 -3.73 26.33
C VAL A 517 12.43 -2.75 25.32
N LEU A 518 12.30 -1.43 25.56
CA LEU A 518 12.81 -0.41 24.62
C LEU A 518 14.33 -0.46 24.45
N LYS A 519 15.07 -0.76 25.52
CA LYS A 519 16.53 -0.95 25.48
C LYS A 519 16.91 -2.13 24.58
N VAL A 520 16.23 -3.25 24.71
CA VAL A 520 16.47 -4.45 23.88
C VAL A 520 16.06 -4.20 22.42
N VAL A 521 14.91 -3.60 22.17
CA VAL A 521 14.44 -3.26 20.80
C VAL A 521 15.44 -2.31 20.13
N LYS A 522 15.87 -1.26 20.82
CA LYS A 522 16.88 -0.31 20.30
C LYS A 522 18.18 -1.00 19.93
N LYS A 523 18.66 -1.90 20.78
CA LYS A 523 19.96 -2.57 20.61
C LYS A 523 19.95 -3.64 19.52
N GLU A 524 18.89 -4.45 19.47
CA GLU A 524 18.89 -5.69 18.67
C GLU A 524 18.02 -5.57 17.40
N LEU A 525 17.00 -4.70 17.36
CA LEU A 525 16.02 -4.67 16.28
C LEU A 525 15.99 -3.36 15.49
N LEU A 526 16.29 -2.21 16.11
CA LEU A 526 16.12 -0.91 15.45
C LEU A 526 17.12 -0.75 14.30
N THR A 527 16.63 -0.25 13.17
CA THR A 527 17.42 0.17 12.00
C THR A 527 17.05 1.60 11.62
N VAL A 528 17.71 2.15 10.62
CA VAL A 528 17.35 3.46 10.05
C VAL A 528 16.06 3.43 9.24
N ARG A 529 15.52 2.24 8.91
CA ARG A 529 14.29 2.04 8.09
C ARG A 529 13.14 1.41 8.86
N GLY A 530 13.26 1.24 10.16
CA GLY A 530 12.22 0.63 10.99
C GLY A 530 12.75 -0.36 12.02
N VAL A 531 11.96 -1.37 12.33
CA VAL A 531 12.29 -2.38 13.35
C VAL A 531 12.32 -3.77 12.69
N ARG A 532 13.42 -4.51 12.92
CA ARG A 532 13.60 -5.89 12.44
C ARG A 532 12.59 -6.84 13.07
N THR A 533 12.20 -7.85 12.34
CA THR A 533 11.29 -8.91 12.80
C THR A 533 11.96 -9.97 13.66
N LEU A 534 13.30 -10.05 13.61
CA LEU A 534 14.11 -10.95 14.44
C LEU A 534 15.50 -10.35 14.67
N ALA A 535 16.07 -10.59 15.84
CA ALA A 535 17.42 -10.11 16.18
C ALA A 535 18.50 -10.84 15.36
N PRO A 536 19.55 -10.12 14.87
CA PRO A 536 20.62 -10.71 14.06
C PRO A 536 21.39 -11.86 14.71
N LYS A 537 21.39 -11.94 16.05
CA LYS A 537 22.05 -13.01 16.79
C LYS A 537 21.28 -14.33 16.81
N ASN A 538 20.03 -14.33 16.33
CA ASN A 538 19.22 -15.54 16.28
C ASN A 538 19.68 -16.43 15.10
N PRO A 539 19.84 -17.75 15.28
CA PRO A 539 20.25 -18.64 14.20
C PRO A 539 19.30 -18.68 12.98
N LEU A 540 18.03 -18.29 13.17
CA LEU A 540 17.04 -18.22 12.09
C LEU A 540 17.07 -16.89 11.33
N TYR A 541 17.94 -15.95 11.71
CA TYR A 541 17.99 -14.62 11.10
C TYR A 541 18.33 -14.67 9.61
N LYS A 542 17.54 -13.94 8.83
CA LYS A 542 17.70 -13.72 7.39
C LYS A 542 17.47 -12.24 7.12
N GLY A 543 18.56 -11.46 7.07
CA GLY A 543 18.50 -10.00 6.97
C GLY A 543 18.26 -9.46 5.57
N VAL A 544 18.34 -10.31 4.51
CA VAL A 544 18.18 -9.89 3.11
C VAL A 544 16.97 -10.59 2.49
N TYR A 545 16.09 -9.82 1.84
CA TYR A 545 14.87 -10.29 1.17
C TYR A 545 15.14 -10.60 -0.30
N GLU A 546 15.74 -11.75 -0.58
CA GLU A 546 16.14 -12.14 -1.93
C GLU A 546 15.92 -13.63 -2.21
N GLY A 547 16.21 -14.06 -3.45
CA GLY A 547 16.09 -15.43 -3.89
C GLY A 547 14.69 -15.80 -4.38
N ASP A 548 14.36 -17.08 -4.31
CA ASP A 548 13.03 -17.61 -4.67
C ASP A 548 11.96 -17.22 -3.64
N GLN A 549 10.70 -17.60 -3.91
CA GLN A 549 9.59 -17.23 -3.03
C GLN A 549 9.79 -17.76 -1.60
N ASN A 550 10.22 -19.02 -1.45
CA ASN A 550 10.42 -19.61 -0.12
C ASN A 550 11.49 -18.87 0.67
N SER A 551 12.60 -18.52 0.03
CA SER A 551 13.69 -17.75 0.65
C SER A 551 13.22 -16.38 1.13
N ARG A 552 12.42 -15.67 0.31
CA ARG A 552 11.83 -14.39 0.67
C ARG A 552 10.80 -14.51 1.80
N ASP A 553 9.91 -15.52 1.75
CA ASP A 553 8.90 -15.75 2.78
C ASP A 553 9.53 -16.10 4.13
N ILE A 554 10.66 -16.82 4.14
CA ILE A 554 11.45 -17.05 5.35
C ILE A 554 12.04 -15.74 5.89
N ALA A 555 12.63 -14.90 5.02
CA ALA A 555 13.26 -13.64 5.42
C ALA A 555 12.26 -12.63 5.96
N HIS A 556 11.04 -12.60 5.43
CA HIS A 556 10.00 -11.62 5.72
C HIS A 556 9.79 -11.39 7.22
N TYR A 557 9.63 -12.48 7.99
CA TYR A 557 9.48 -12.41 9.45
C TYR A 557 10.67 -12.94 10.26
N ASN A 558 11.80 -13.20 9.60
CA ASN A 558 13.03 -13.62 10.28
C ASN A 558 14.20 -12.65 10.05
N GLY A 559 13.94 -11.38 9.77
CA GLY A 559 15.04 -10.43 9.64
C GLY A 559 14.66 -9.12 8.97
N CYS A 560 13.71 -9.13 8.02
CA CYS A 560 13.27 -7.89 7.37
C CYS A 560 12.80 -6.83 8.36
N THR A 561 13.01 -5.59 7.99
CA THR A 561 12.65 -4.40 8.75
C THR A 561 11.29 -3.87 8.29
N PHE A 562 10.42 -3.55 9.24
CA PHE A 562 9.11 -2.97 8.99
C PHE A 562 9.04 -1.51 9.46
N PRO A 563 8.77 -0.55 8.55
CA PRO A 563 8.62 0.87 8.90
C PRO A 563 7.47 1.15 9.87
N TRP A 564 6.34 0.45 9.74
CA TRP A 564 5.16 0.70 10.57
C TRP A 564 5.43 0.53 12.08
N LEU A 565 6.40 -0.30 12.44
CA LEU A 565 6.80 -0.51 13.84
C LEU A 565 7.46 0.72 14.49
N LEU A 566 7.83 1.73 13.69
CA LEU A 566 8.30 3.01 14.24
C LEU A 566 7.19 3.78 14.95
N GLY A 567 5.93 3.62 14.53
CA GLY A 567 4.79 4.19 15.26
C GLY A 567 4.72 3.73 16.72
N PRO A 568 4.61 2.42 16.98
CA PRO A 568 4.71 1.85 18.32
C PRO A 568 6.01 2.21 19.04
N TYR A 569 7.16 2.24 18.35
CA TYR A 569 8.45 2.60 18.97
C TYR A 569 8.46 4.03 19.49
N VAL A 570 7.98 4.97 18.69
CA VAL A 570 7.88 6.38 19.09
C VAL A 570 6.86 6.53 20.22
N GLU A 571 5.68 5.94 20.11
CA GLU A 571 4.61 6.03 21.11
C GLU A 571 5.09 5.50 22.48
N ALA A 572 5.74 4.34 22.53
CA ALA A 572 6.26 3.76 23.77
C ALA A 572 7.26 4.69 24.49
N HIS A 573 8.16 5.33 23.75
CA HIS A 573 9.07 6.32 24.30
C HIS A 573 8.37 7.58 24.83
N LEU A 574 7.28 8.01 24.16
CA LEU A 574 6.50 9.17 24.57
C LEU A 574 5.68 8.91 25.84
N ILE A 575 5.11 7.70 25.98
CA ILE A 575 4.40 7.27 27.21
C ILE A 575 5.34 7.34 28.42
N LEU A 576 6.62 7.00 28.25
CA LEU A 576 7.62 7.06 29.32
C LEU A 576 8.21 8.46 29.55
N GLY A 577 7.73 9.49 28.85
CA GLY A 577 8.22 10.86 29.01
C GLY A 577 9.70 11.04 28.70
N ALA A 578 10.25 10.23 27.77
CA ALA A 578 11.68 10.20 27.44
C ALA A 578 12.17 11.55 26.89
N LYS A 579 12.64 12.43 27.78
CA LYS A 579 13.30 13.70 27.43
C LYS A 579 14.56 13.39 26.59
N GLY A 580 14.69 14.05 25.44
CA GLY A 580 15.85 13.86 24.53
C GLY A 580 15.60 12.84 23.41
N PHE A 581 14.58 12.01 23.47
CA PHE A 581 14.25 11.05 22.40
C PHE A 581 13.69 11.73 21.12
N ALA A 582 13.08 12.91 21.25
CA ALA A 582 12.43 13.60 20.13
C ALA A 582 13.39 13.87 18.93
N LYS A 583 14.66 14.14 19.18
CA LYS A 583 15.66 14.33 18.12
C LYS A 583 15.90 13.03 17.36
N GLN A 584 16.17 11.93 18.06
CA GLN A 584 16.37 10.61 17.44
C GLN A 584 15.14 10.16 16.66
N ALA A 585 13.93 10.33 17.22
CA ALA A 585 12.69 9.98 16.55
C ALA A 585 12.50 10.79 15.26
N LYS A 586 12.81 12.10 15.29
CA LYS A 586 12.73 12.94 14.09
C LYS A 586 13.72 12.48 13.01
N GLU A 587 14.95 12.12 13.39
CA GLU A 587 15.96 11.60 12.46
C GLU A 587 15.48 10.29 11.81
N LEU A 588 14.95 9.33 12.58
CA LEU A 588 14.39 8.08 12.08
C LEU A 588 13.23 8.29 11.11
N LEU A 589 12.30 9.19 11.43
CA LEU A 589 11.12 9.44 10.58
C LEU A 589 11.46 10.23 9.32
N ASN A 590 12.49 11.10 9.38
CA ASN A 590 12.94 11.87 8.22
C ASN A 590 13.90 11.05 7.32
N ALA A 591 14.45 9.95 7.80
CA ALA A 591 15.32 9.09 6.99
C ALA A 591 14.60 8.55 5.72
N PHE A 592 13.27 8.42 5.74
CA PHE A 592 12.48 8.04 4.56
C PHE A 592 12.38 9.14 3.50
N GLU A 593 12.76 10.38 3.78
CA GLU A 593 12.78 11.45 2.78
C GLU A 593 13.71 11.14 1.61
N GLU A 594 14.80 10.43 1.87
CA GLU A 594 15.71 9.94 0.82
C GLU A 594 15.08 8.80 0.01
N ASP A 595 14.26 7.97 0.66
CA ASP A 595 13.68 6.76 0.05
C ASP A 595 12.49 7.03 -0.86
N ILE A 596 11.74 8.11 -0.66
CA ILE A 596 10.59 8.42 -1.51
C ILE A 596 10.95 8.68 -2.98
N ASN A 597 12.24 8.76 -3.31
CA ASN A 597 12.79 8.90 -4.66
C ASN A 597 13.41 7.59 -5.19
N VAL A 598 13.38 6.48 -4.43
CA VAL A 598 14.20 5.29 -4.75
C VAL A 598 13.37 4.13 -5.30
N HIS A 599 12.17 3.87 -4.77
CA HIS A 599 11.38 2.69 -5.11
C HIS A 599 9.96 3.10 -5.56
N GLY A 600 9.01 3.22 -4.64
CA GLY A 600 7.69 3.81 -4.92
C GLY A 600 7.76 5.33 -4.77
N ILE A 601 7.76 6.06 -5.89
CA ILE A 601 7.96 7.50 -5.88
C ILE A 601 6.87 8.22 -5.08
N GLY A 602 7.29 8.95 -4.04
CA GLY A 602 6.40 9.73 -3.16
C GLY A 602 5.70 8.90 -2.08
N SER A 603 6.17 7.66 -1.78
CA SER A 603 5.58 6.77 -0.78
C SER A 603 6.65 6.01 0.01
N ILE A 604 6.23 5.17 0.95
CA ILE A 604 7.10 4.30 1.76
C ILE A 604 6.76 2.84 1.43
N ALA A 605 7.80 2.04 1.18
CA ALA A 605 7.69 0.62 0.91
C ALA A 605 7.18 -0.17 2.14
N GLU A 606 6.73 -1.39 1.90
CA GLU A 606 6.21 -2.29 2.93
C GLU A 606 7.31 -2.75 3.90
N ILE A 607 8.41 -3.24 3.35
CA ILE A 607 9.54 -3.79 4.10
C ILE A 607 10.87 -3.32 3.51
N TYR A 608 11.91 -3.47 4.32
CA TYR A 608 13.30 -3.22 3.94
C TYR A 608 14.18 -4.39 4.39
N ASP A 609 15.33 -4.57 3.74
CA ASP A 609 16.34 -5.49 4.26
C ASP A 609 16.69 -5.13 5.70
N GLY A 610 16.83 -6.15 6.54
CA GLY A 610 17.32 -5.98 7.92
C GLY A 610 18.80 -5.60 7.97
N ASP A 611 19.54 -5.99 6.94
CA ASP A 611 20.97 -5.68 6.81
C ASP A 611 21.20 -4.43 5.94
N PRO A 612 22.29 -3.68 6.15
CA PRO A 612 22.69 -2.61 5.24
C PRO A 612 22.86 -3.16 3.80
N SER A 613 22.51 -2.44 2.72
CA SER A 613 22.05 -1.03 2.68
C SER A 613 20.57 -0.80 2.96
N HIS A 614 19.82 -1.77 3.52
CA HIS A 614 18.38 -1.64 3.79
C HIS A 614 17.56 -1.32 2.53
N LYS A 615 17.70 -2.14 1.48
CA LYS A 615 16.94 -1.99 0.23
C LYS A 615 15.44 -2.16 0.47
N PRO A 616 14.58 -1.35 -0.19
CA PRO A 616 13.14 -1.47 -0.09
C PRO A 616 12.62 -2.69 -0.87
N HIS A 617 11.59 -3.35 -0.32
CA HIS A 617 10.95 -4.52 -0.89
C HIS A 617 9.45 -4.55 -0.56
N GLY A 618 8.77 -5.62 -1.01
CA GLY A 618 7.33 -5.78 -0.80
C GLY A 618 6.52 -4.86 -1.71
N CYS A 619 5.40 -4.38 -1.23
CA CYS A 619 4.61 -3.36 -1.90
C CYS A 619 5.39 -2.06 -2.01
N ILE A 620 5.33 -1.40 -3.18
CA ILE A 620 6.02 -0.12 -3.41
C ILE A 620 5.45 1.02 -2.56
N SER A 621 4.22 0.86 -2.09
CA SER A 621 3.48 1.82 -1.28
C SER A 621 2.63 1.03 -0.28
N SER A 622 2.91 1.16 1.03
CA SER A 622 2.24 0.41 2.10
C SER A 622 1.42 1.31 3.02
N ALA A 623 0.15 0.95 3.23
CA ALA A 623 -0.77 1.67 4.09
C ALA A 623 -0.27 1.77 5.53
N CYS A 624 0.19 0.66 6.12
CA CYS A 624 0.71 0.64 7.49
C CYS A 624 1.97 1.48 7.64
N SER A 625 2.91 1.39 6.67
CA SER A 625 4.16 2.15 6.72
C SER A 625 3.91 3.66 6.68
N VAL A 626 3.10 4.12 5.73
CA VAL A 626 2.74 5.55 5.59
C VAL A 626 1.94 6.03 6.80
N ALA A 627 0.92 5.27 7.23
CA ALA A 627 0.04 5.63 8.34
C ALA A 627 0.79 5.78 9.66
N GLU A 628 1.65 4.84 10.01
CA GLU A 628 2.35 4.84 11.30
C GLU A 628 3.50 5.86 11.32
N VAL A 629 4.14 6.16 10.18
CA VAL A 629 5.09 7.28 10.08
C VAL A 629 4.36 8.62 10.26
N LEU A 630 3.20 8.83 9.61
CA LEU A 630 2.38 10.04 9.82
C LEU A 630 1.92 10.17 11.27
N ARG A 631 1.46 9.07 11.89
CA ARG A 631 1.04 9.05 13.29
C ARG A 631 2.20 9.40 14.22
N ALA A 632 3.37 8.81 14.04
CA ALA A 632 4.55 9.10 14.83
C ALA A 632 4.99 10.58 14.71
N LYS A 633 4.99 11.14 13.49
CA LYS A 633 5.27 12.58 13.26
C LYS A 633 4.25 13.48 13.98
N TYR A 634 2.97 13.14 13.94
CA TYR A 634 1.92 13.88 14.63
C TYR A 634 2.13 13.87 16.16
N LEU A 635 2.38 12.68 16.74
CA LEU A 635 2.63 12.53 18.19
C LEU A 635 3.83 13.35 18.67
N LEU A 636 4.94 13.32 17.94
CA LEU A 636 6.12 14.12 18.23
C LEU A 636 5.87 15.64 18.19
N ASN A 637 5.04 16.10 17.27
CA ASN A 637 4.73 17.53 17.15
C ASN A 637 3.85 18.05 18.29
N ARG A 638 3.11 17.18 19.00
CA ARG A 638 2.31 17.57 20.18
C ARG A 638 3.14 17.81 21.44
N ILE A 639 4.32 17.21 21.55
CA ILE A 639 5.21 17.40 22.73
C ILE A 639 5.85 18.80 22.73
N LYS A 640 5.96 19.43 21.56
CA LYS A 640 6.57 20.76 21.41
C LYS A 640 5.62 21.92 21.79
N LYS A 641 4.35 21.61 22.05
CA LYS A 641 3.34 22.55 22.52
C LYS A 641 3.04 22.31 24.02
#